data_ac562363f6ceb6d80c3c63b989c47b42
#
_entry.id   ac562363f6ceb6d80c3c63b989c47b42
#
_cell.length_a   1.000
_cell.length_b   1.000
_cell.length_c   1.000
_cell.angle_alpha   90.00
_cell.angle_beta   90.00
_cell.angle_gamma   90.00
#
_symmetry.space_group_name_H-M   'P 1'
#
loop_
_entity.id
_entity.type
_entity.pdbx_description
1 polymer ?
#
loop_
_entity_poly.entity_id
_entity_poly.type
_entity_poly.pdbx_seq_one_letter_code
_entity_poly.pdbx_strand_id
1 'polypeptide(L)'
;MQRARKNYLIYLIMLLLFGGLIYVAIEEGDRFSHHVGTVLSTQGSPFEMFTLFLQANLHHPLTVLLIQIIAVLLTVRLFGFLFKHIGQPGVIGEIVAGIVLGPSVLGYFFPGAFHALFPAESLTNLELLSQVGLVLFMFVIGMELDFSVLKNKINETLVISHAGILVPFFLGIVASYWIYEEYAASQTAFLPFALFIGISMSITAFPVLARIIQERNMTKSPLGTLSIASAANDDVTAWCLLAVVIAISKAGTFASALYSIGLTALYILVMFLVVRPILKKVGEVYANQEVINKTFVALILLILIVSATVTEVIGIHALFGAFMAGVVMPPNLGFRKVMMEKVEDIALVFFLPLFFAFTGLRTEIGLINSPELWWVCLLLVTVAIVGKFGGCSIAARLVGESWKDSLTIGTLMNTRGLMELVALNIGYEMGVLPPSIFVILVIMALVTTFMTTPLLHLVERFYARREVRLSTKLKLAFCFGRPESGSNLLSIYYMLFGRKLKTEQVIAAHYTLGTDLNPLNAEQYARDSFALVNERAEELGLTVDARYRVTDKLVQEMVGFARKERPDMLLLGAGSKYKADPTVPGGVQWLSLFRDKIDEVMDQVKCPVAVFVNRGYREGARVSFVLGGSIDLFLLPYLEMILAEGTPPIQLCLFDTEDEGFGQRITPLIERYQHLVSICRFSQAEDLTSVEKEGMLVMSHLSYTKLSEDEEVLRRMPSLLVIRRNREIEA
;
A
#
# COMPACT_ATOMS: atom_id res chain seq x y z
N MET A 1 15.73 -7.81 54.41
CA MET A 1 14.32 -7.91 54.88
C MET A 1 14.02 -6.98 56.05
N GLN A 2 14.78 -6.93 57.14
CA GLN A 2 14.48 -6.09 58.33
C GLN A 2 14.43 -4.58 58.03
N ARG A 3 15.32 -4.04 57.16
CA ARG A 3 15.33 -2.61 56.81
C ARG A 3 14.10 -2.20 55.97
N ALA A 4 13.61 -3.05 55.09
CA ALA A 4 12.39 -2.80 54.33
C ALA A 4 11.15 -2.79 55.22
N ARG A 5 11.05 -3.73 56.18
CA ARG A 5 9.97 -3.82 57.14
C ARG A 5 9.90 -2.58 58.07
N LYS A 6 11.07 -2.07 58.47
CA LYS A 6 11.19 -0.82 59.26
C LYS A 6 10.70 0.39 58.48
N ASN A 7 11.06 0.50 57.20
CA ASN A 7 10.62 1.61 56.35
C ASN A 7 9.11 1.57 56.08
N TYR A 8 8.53 0.38 55.88
CA TYR A 8 7.07 0.21 55.75
C TYR A 8 6.34 0.58 57.02
N LEU A 9 6.88 0.23 58.19
CA LEU A 9 6.29 0.59 59.47
C LEU A 9 6.33 2.09 59.70
N ILE A 10 7.45 2.75 59.40
CA ILE A 10 7.60 4.21 59.47
C ILE A 10 6.61 4.91 58.56
N TYR A 11 6.49 4.41 57.30
CA TYR A 11 5.55 4.95 56.33
C TYR A 11 4.10 4.81 56.77
N LEU A 12 3.72 3.65 57.32
CA LEU A 12 2.37 3.42 57.84
C LEU A 12 2.06 4.33 59.03
N ILE A 13 3.01 4.48 59.96
CA ILE A 13 2.88 5.38 61.12
C ILE A 13 2.73 6.84 60.63
N MET A 14 3.57 7.26 59.67
CA MET A 14 3.50 8.59 59.10
C MET A 14 2.13 8.82 58.40
N LEU A 15 1.62 7.86 57.67
CA LEU A 15 0.35 7.95 56.96
C LEU A 15 -0.83 8.03 57.93
N LEU A 16 -0.81 7.24 59.04
CA LEU A 16 -1.84 7.30 60.10
C LEU A 16 -1.76 8.59 60.91
N LEU A 17 -0.56 9.02 61.27
CA LEU A 17 -0.36 10.22 62.06
C LEU A 17 -0.77 11.48 61.27
N PHE A 18 -0.26 11.64 60.02
CA PHE A 18 -0.64 12.77 59.21
C PHE A 18 -2.06 12.70 58.68
N GLY A 19 -2.59 11.50 58.40
CA GLY A 19 -4.00 11.28 58.10
C GLY A 19 -4.92 11.73 59.23
N GLY A 20 -4.54 11.37 60.50
CA GLY A 20 -5.27 11.83 61.67
C GLY A 20 -5.16 13.36 61.89
N LEU A 21 -3.96 13.94 61.69
CA LEU A 21 -3.77 15.38 61.79
C LEU A 21 -4.54 16.16 60.71
N ILE A 22 -4.56 15.66 59.48
CA ILE A 22 -5.36 16.19 58.37
C ILE A 22 -6.84 16.14 58.69
N TYR A 23 -7.32 15.00 59.20
CA TYR A 23 -8.71 14.85 59.59
C TYR A 23 -9.11 15.87 60.65
N VAL A 24 -8.33 16.01 61.74
CA VAL A 24 -8.55 17.03 62.82
C VAL A 24 -8.49 18.45 62.24
N ALA A 25 -7.54 18.73 61.35
CA ALA A 25 -7.41 20.06 60.74
C ALA A 25 -8.61 20.40 59.84
N ILE A 26 -9.18 19.39 59.13
CA ILE A 26 -10.39 19.56 58.33
C ILE A 26 -11.60 19.79 59.25
N GLU A 27 -11.75 18.99 60.32
CA GLU A 27 -12.86 19.11 61.27
C GLU A 27 -12.86 20.42 62.01
N GLU A 28 -11.67 20.96 62.42
CA GLU A 28 -11.55 22.29 63.00
C GLU A 28 -11.76 23.37 61.92
N GLY A 29 -11.30 23.17 60.67
CA GLY A 29 -11.52 24.06 59.55
C GLY A 29 -12.99 24.22 59.18
N ASP A 30 -13.77 23.14 59.25
CA ASP A 30 -15.23 23.17 59.01
C ASP A 30 -15.99 24.08 59.97
N ARG A 31 -15.43 24.34 61.21
CA ARG A 31 -15.99 25.30 62.16
C ARG A 31 -15.87 26.75 61.66
N PHE A 32 -14.97 27.03 60.74
CA PHE A 32 -14.80 28.36 60.12
C PHE A 32 -15.60 28.54 58.82
N SER A 33 -16.20 27.45 58.31
CA SER A 33 -17.03 27.54 57.12
C SER A 33 -18.35 28.27 57.50
N HIS A 34 -18.35 29.58 57.22
CA HIS A 34 -19.60 30.33 57.19
C HIS A 34 -20.42 29.72 56.04
N HIS A 35 -21.67 29.42 56.34
CA HIS A 35 -22.66 28.85 55.43
C HIS A 35 -22.69 29.64 54.11
N VAL A 36 -21.82 29.31 53.15
CA VAL A 36 -22.04 29.58 51.74
C VAL A 36 -23.07 28.57 51.28
N GLY A 37 -24.33 28.98 51.31
CA GLY A 37 -25.43 28.13 50.91
C GLY A 37 -25.24 27.73 49.46
N THR A 38 -25.02 26.46 49.29
CA THR A 38 -25.48 25.55 48.26
C THR A 38 -24.86 24.16 48.48
N VAL A 39 -24.95 23.64 49.68
CA VAL A 39 -24.97 22.20 49.81
C VAL A 39 -26.44 21.80 49.62
N LEU A 40 -26.75 21.23 48.50
CA LEU A 40 -27.97 20.49 48.28
C LEU A 40 -28.17 19.60 49.52
N SER A 41 -29.11 20.00 50.42
CA SER A 41 -29.59 19.15 51.50
C SER A 41 -30.42 18.03 50.87
N THR A 42 -29.76 17.12 50.22
CA THR A 42 -30.38 15.90 49.71
C THR A 42 -30.52 14.95 50.90
N GLN A 43 -31.76 14.85 51.39
CA GLN A 43 -32.20 13.76 52.27
C GLN A 43 -32.12 12.47 51.48
N GLY A 44 -30.99 11.76 51.49
CA GLY A 44 -30.79 10.49 50.81
C GLY A 44 -29.78 9.61 51.53
N SER A 45 -29.84 8.31 51.34
CA SER A 45 -28.83 7.40 51.89
C SER A 45 -27.44 7.70 51.30
N PRO A 46 -26.33 7.39 52.01
CA PRO A 46 -24.97 7.57 51.47
C PRO A 46 -24.78 6.91 50.10
N PHE A 47 -25.46 5.84 49.79
CA PHE A 47 -25.45 5.15 48.50
C PHE A 47 -26.18 5.96 47.43
N GLU A 48 -27.33 6.57 47.73
CA GLU A 48 -28.03 7.47 46.79
C GLU A 48 -27.16 8.72 46.46
N MET A 49 -26.53 9.30 47.45
CA MET A 49 -25.60 10.41 47.25
C MET A 49 -24.43 10.00 46.34
N PHE A 50 -23.86 8.82 46.58
CA PHE A 50 -22.80 8.27 45.73
C PHE A 50 -23.27 8.01 44.28
N THR A 51 -24.48 7.47 44.10
CA THR A 51 -25.04 7.24 42.76
C THR A 51 -25.31 8.56 42.02
N LEU A 52 -25.82 9.57 42.71
CA LEU A 52 -26.00 10.92 42.15
C LEU A 52 -24.67 11.57 41.80
N PHE A 53 -23.63 11.40 42.60
CA PHE A 53 -22.27 11.87 42.29
C PHE A 53 -21.70 11.15 41.08
N LEU A 54 -21.86 9.83 40.95
CA LEU A 54 -21.45 9.08 39.78
C LEU A 54 -22.19 9.55 38.51
N GLN A 55 -23.51 9.76 38.62
CA GLN A 55 -24.29 10.29 37.51
C GLN A 55 -23.83 11.69 37.10
N ALA A 56 -23.58 12.59 38.06
CA ALA A 56 -23.04 13.91 37.75
C ALA A 56 -21.69 13.84 37.06
N ASN A 57 -20.79 12.95 37.48
CA ASN A 57 -19.51 12.74 36.88
C ASN A 57 -19.62 12.09 35.49
N LEU A 58 -20.59 11.21 35.24
CA LEU A 58 -20.86 10.65 33.91
C LEU A 58 -21.31 11.71 32.88
N HIS A 59 -22.00 12.77 33.35
CA HIS A 59 -22.44 13.89 32.51
C HIS A 59 -21.37 15.00 32.42
N HIS A 60 -20.22 14.86 33.08
CA HIS A 60 -19.15 15.85 32.98
C HIS A 60 -18.62 15.87 31.52
N PRO A 61 -18.42 17.07 30.92
CA PRO A 61 -18.04 17.18 29.49
C PRO A 61 -16.82 16.34 29.09
N LEU A 62 -15.80 16.28 29.95
CA LEU A 62 -14.62 15.46 29.69
C LEU A 62 -14.93 13.96 29.69
N THR A 63 -15.76 13.50 30.64
CA THR A 63 -16.16 12.09 30.75
C THR A 63 -16.93 11.66 29.50
N VAL A 64 -17.91 12.46 29.09
CA VAL A 64 -18.69 12.23 27.87
C VAL A 64 -17.77 12.17 26.64
N LEU A 65 -16.86 13.12 26.49
CA LEU A 65 -15.90 13.12 25.37
C LEU A 65 -15.01 11.86 25.37
N LEU A 66 -14.51 11.43 26.52
CA LEU A 66 -13.69 10.22 26.62
C LEU A 66 -14.49 8.96 26.25
N ILE A 67 -15.75 8.86 26.68
CA ILE A 67 -16.65 7.74 26.33
C ILE A 67 -16.92 7.75 24.82
N GLN A 68 -17.16 8.93 24.24
CA GLN A 68 -17.34 9.09 22.78
C GLN A 68 -16.11 8.63 22.01
N ILE A 69 -14.91 9.05 22.42
CA ILE A 69 -13.65 8.64 21.80
C ILE A 69 -13.50 7.11 21.86
N ILE A 70 -13.77 6.49 23.01
CA ILE A 70 -13.70 5.03 23.17
C ILE A 70 -14.68 4.34 22.21
N ALA A 71 -15.94 4.78 22.20
CA ALA A 71 -16.98 4.21 21.34
C ALA A 71 -16.62 4.33 19.86
N VAL A 72 -16.16 5.52 19.44
CA VAL A 72 -15.73 5.77 18.06
C VAL A 72 -14.54 4.90 17.69
N LEU A 73 -13.48 4.87 18.49
CA LEU A 73 -12.27 4.10 18.16
C LEU A 73 -12.54 2.60 18.10
N LEU A 74 -13.34 2.05 19.00
CA LEU A 74 -13.72 0.63 18.97
C LEU A 74 -14.52 0.29 17.72
N THR A 75 -15.53 1.11 17.39
CA THR A 75 -16.38 0.88 16.23
C THR A 75 -15.61 1.04 14.92
N VAL A 76 -14.77 2.07 14.82
CA VAL A 76 -13.90 2.30 13.67
C VAL A 76 -12.92 1.14 13.45
N ARG A 77 -12.32 0.62 14.51
CA ARG A 77 -11.42 -0.55 14.42
C ARG A 77 -12.15 -1.78 13.93
N LEU A 78 -13.37 -2.02 14.43
CA LEU A 78 -14.21 -3.14 14.00
C LEU A 78 -14.56 -3.04 12.51
N PHE A 79 -15.11 -1.89 12.08
CA PHE A 79 -15.50 -1.69 10.68
C PHE A 79 -14.30 -1.62 9.75
N GLY A 80 -13.20 -0.98 10.15
CA GLY A 80 -11.94 -0.98 9.39
C GLY A 80 -11.41 -2.39 9.14
N PHE A 81 -11.47 -3.26 10.15
CA PHE A 81 -11.11 -4.68 10.01
C PHE A 81 -12.06 -5.41 9.05
N LEU A 82 -13.38 -5.23 9.17
CA LEU A 82 -14.37 -5.86 8.30
C LEU A 82 -14.18 -5.44 6.83
N PHE A 83 -14.02 -4.15 6.57
CA PHE A 83 -13.85 -3.61 5.22
C PHE A 83 -12.52 -4.06 4.59
N LYS A 84 -11.46 -4.14 5.38
CA LYS A 84 -10.17 -4.68 4.92
C LYS A 84 -10.29 -6.16 4.51
N HIS A 85 -11.10 -6.95 5.20
CA HIS A 85 -11.34 -8.37 4.87
C HIS A 85 -12.03 -8.57 3.52
N ILE A 86 -12.88 -7.61 3.10
CA ILE A 86 -13.52 -7.61 1.78
C ILE A 86 -12.71 -6.88 0.72
N GLY A 87 -11.44 -6.54 1.01
CA GLY A 87 -10.53 -5.90 0.07
C GLY A 87 -10.82 -4.41 -0.18
N GLN A 88 -11.51 -3.74 0.74
CA GLN A 88 -11.82 -2.31 0.65
C GLN A 88 -10.89 -1.48 1.54
N PRO A 89 -10.62 -0.20 1.17
CA PRO A 89 -9.86 0.71 2.01
C PRO A 89 -10.49 0.89 3.39
N GLY A 90 -9.68 0.89 4.46
CA GLY A 90 -10.15 1.03 5.83
C GLY A 90 -10.94 2.32 6.09
N VAL A 91 -10.61 3.39 5.37
CA VAL A 91 -11.29 4.71 5.44
C VAL A 91 -12.80 4.59 5.20
N ILE A 92 -13.23 3.74 4.25
CA ILE A 92 -14.67 3.51 4.01
C ILE A 92 -15.31 2.91 5.27
N GLY A 93 -14.64 1.94 5.90
CA GLY A 93 -15.09 1.36 7.17
C GLY A 93 -15.19 2.39 8.30
N GLU A 94 -14.28 3.35 8.36
CA GLU A 94 -14.25 4.42 9.36
C GLU A 94 -15.45 5.37 9.22
N ILE A 95 -15.79 5.76 7.98
CA ILE A 95 -16.98 6.59 7.71
C ILE A 95 -18.27 5.81 8.01
N VAL A 96 -18.35 4.56 7.56
CA VAL A 96 -19.50 3.67 7.83
C VAL A 96 -19.68 3.45 9.33
N ALA A 97 -18.60 3.30 10.09
CA ALA A 97 -18.65 3.23 11.55
C ALA A 97 -19.31 4.48 12.15
N GLY A 98 -18.99 5.66 11.64
CA GLY A 98 -19.65 6.91 12.03
C GLY A 98 -21.14 6.96 11.68
N ILE A 99 -21.52 6.50 10.50
CA ILE A 99 -22.93 6.39 10.08
C ILE A 99 -23.70 5.41 10.99
N VAL A 100 -23.07 4.31 11.37
CA VAL A 100 -23.65 3.30 12.29
C VAL A 100 -23.81 3.87 13.70
N LEU A 101 -22.85 4.62 14.20
CA LEU A 101 -22.94 5.32 15.49
C LEU A 101 -23.88 6.55 15.44
N GLY A 102 -24.19 7.03 14.24
CA GLY A 102 -24.96 8.23 14.00
C GLY A 102 -26.49 8.03 14.06
N PRO A 103 -27.22 9.10 13.69
CA PRO A 103 -28.68 9.09 13.70
C PRO A 103 -29.28 8.06 12.72
N SER A 104 -28.54 7.69 11.68
CA SER A 104 -29.00 6.76 10.63
C SER A 104 -29.23 5.34 11.13
N VAL A 105 -28.42 4.83 12.07
CA VAL A 105 -28.54 3.45 12.59
C VAL A 105 -28.76 3.46 14.09
N LEU A 106 -27.75 3.89 14.90
CA LEU A 106 -27.90 3.89 16.36
C LEU A 106 -29.05 4.78 16.81
N GLY A 107 -29.19 5.98 16.24
CA GLY A 107 -30.28 6.91 16.55
C GLY A 107 -31.65 6.40 16.12
N TYR A 108 -31.73 5.66 15.02
CA TYR A 108 -32.98 5.09 14.54
C TYR A 108 -33.44 3.88 15.37
N PHE A 109 -32.56 2.93 15.66
CA PHE A 109 -32.92 1.72 16.40
C PHE A 109 -32.90 1.90 17.92
N PHE A 110 -32.01 2.74 18.45
CA PHE A 110 -31.78 2.94 19.88
C PHE A 110 -31.62 4.43 20.22
N PRO A 111 -32.69 5.26 20.05
CA PRO A 111 -32.60 6.72 20.23
C PRO A 111 -32.12 7.14 21.62
N GLY A 112 -32.52 6.42 22.67
CA GLY A 112 -32.06 6.70 24.04
C GLY A 112 -30.55 6.51 24.21
N ALA A 113 -30.00 5.44 23.65
CA ALA A 113 -28.55 5.18 23.68
C ALA A 113 -27.78 6.21 22.85
N PHE A 114 -28.31 6.61 21.70
CA PHE A 114 -27.71 7.65 20.86
C PHE A 114 -27.62 8.99 21.60
N HIS A 115 -28.73 9.48 22.18
CA HIS A 115 -28.74 10.74 22.92
C HIS A 115 -27.88 10.70 24.19
N ALA A 116 -27.76 9.56 24.83
CA ALA A 116 -26.88 9.39 25.99
C ALA A 116 -25.40 9.41 25.59
N LEU A 117 -25.04 8.79 24.45
CA LEU A 117 -23.66 8.70 23.98
C LEU A 117 -23.22 9.98 23.26
N PHE A 118 -24.09 10.57 22.45
CA PHE A 118 -23.84 11.77 21.63
C PHE A 118 -24.84 12.90 21.95
N PRO A 119 -24.78 13.49 23.17
CA PRO A 119 -25.54 14.70 23.44
C PRO A 119 -25.13 15.82 22.48
N ALA A 120 -26.09 16.61 21.99
CA ALA A 120 -25.82 17.65 20.98
C ALA A 120 -24.74 18.65 21.41
N GLU A 121 -24.72 19.03 22.69
CA GLU A 121 -23.75 19.96 23.27
C GLU A 121 -22.31 19.43 23.25
N SER A 122 -22.14 18.11 23.31
CA SER A 122 -20.81 17.48 23.35
C SER A 122 -20.18 17.25 21.97
N LEU A 123 -20.97 17.26 20.90
CA LEU A 123 -20.51 17.06 19.52
C LEU A 123 -19.51 18.13 19.09
N THR A 124 -19.65 19.36 19.57
CA THR A 124 -18.70 20.46 19.29
C THR A 124 -17.29 20.14 19.84
N ASN A 125 -17.20 19.48 21.00
CA ASN A 125 -15.88 19.10 21.55
C ASN A 125 -15.21 18.02 20.70
N LEU A 126 -16.00 17.03 20.24
CA LEU A 126 -15.52 15.97 19.34
C LEU A 126 -15.09 16.55 17.99
N GLU A 127 -15.85 17.52 17.47
CA GLU A 127 -15.52 18.26 16.25
C GLU A 127 -14.18 18.99 16.34
N LEU A 128 -14.00 19.82 17.37
CA LEU A 128 -12.76 20.56 17.58
C LEU A 128 -11.55 19.61 17.70
N LEU A 129 -11.71 18.50 18.42
CA LEU A 129 -10.66 17.48 18.54
C LEU A 129 -10.33 16.85 17.19
N SER A 130 -11.34 16.54 16.39
CA SER A 130 -11.17 15.97 15.04
C SER A 130 -10.48 16.96 14.09
N GLN A 131 -10.83 18.24 14.16
CA GLN A 131 -10.19 19.31 13.35
C GLN A 131 -8.72 19.51 13.72
N VAL A 132 -8.35 19.51 15.02
CA VAL A 132 -6.95 19.53 15.45
C VAL A 132 -6.17 18.36 14.89
N GLY A 133 -6.78 17.17 14.94
CA GLY A 133 -6.18 15.97 14.35
C GLY A 133 -5.98 16.09 12.84
N LEU A 134 -6.96 16.67 12.16
CA LEU A 134 -6.88 16.90 10.72
C LEU A 134 -5.78 17.90 10.34
N VAL A 135 -5.54 18.94 11.17
CA VAL A 135 -4.42 19.86 11.00
C VAL A 135 -3.08 19.12 11.07
N LEU A 136 -2.89 18.24 12.08
CA LEU A 136 -1.69 17.41 12.19
C LEU A 136 -1.52 16.47 10.99
N PHE A 137 -2.60 15.85 10.55
CA PHE A 137 -2.58 14.95 9.40
C PHE A 137 -2.23 15.70 8.10
N MET A 138 -2.80 16.87 7.88
CA MET A 138 -2.50 17.69 6.69
C MET A 138 -1.05 18.14 6.64
N PHE A 139 -0.43 18.38 7.78
CA PHE A 139 0.98 18.64 7.87
C PHE A 139 1.82 17.43 7.42
N VAL A 140 1.44 16.20 7.83
CA VAL A 140 2.09 14.96 7.39
C VAL A 140 1.97 14.79 5.88
N ILE A 141 0.76 14.94 5.32
CA ILE A 141 0.52 14.90 3.87
C ILE A 141 1.39 15.92 3.12
N GLY A 142 1.50 17.15 3.64
CA GLY A 142 2.38 18.16 3.06
C GLY A 142 3.85 17.74 3.05
N MET A 143 4.31 17.04 4.10
CA MET A 143 5.65 16.47 4.15
C MET A 143 5.86 15.29 3.19
N GLU A 144 4.86 14.49 2.91
CA GLU A 144 4.95 13.35 1.98
C GLU A 144 5.16 13.77 0.53
N LEU A 145 4.78 15.00 0.16
CA LEU A 145 4.93 15.48 -1.20
C LEU A 145 6.39 15.62 -1.62
N ASP A 146 6.80 14.80 -2.56
CA ASP A 146 8.11 14.87 -3.20
C ASP A 146 8.00 15.43 -4.62
N PHE A 147 8.36 16.71 -4.77
CA PHE A 147 8.37 17.39 -6.07
C PHE A 147 9.45 16.85 -7.03
N SER A 148 10.41 16.06 -6.57
CA SER A 148 11.43 15.47 -7.43
C SER A 148 10.86 14.39 -8.36
N VAL A 149 9.84 13.68 -7.89
CA VAL A 149 9.12 12.66 -8.67
C VAL A 149 8.35 13.28 -9.84
N LEU A 150 7.90 14.52 -9.68
CA LEU A 150 7.16 15.27 -10.70
C LEU A 150 8.02 15.67 -11.91
N LYS A 151 9.36 15.80 -11.77
CA LYS A 151 10.22 16.37 -12.81
C LYS A 151 10.27 15.58 -14.12
N ASN A 152 10.11 14.27 -14.07
CA ASN A 152 10.33 13.41 -15.25
C ASN A 152 9.08 13.25 -16.14
N LYS A 153 7.85 13.54 -15.63
CA LYS A 153 6.57 13.39 -16.35
C LYS A 153 5.60 14.53 -16.04
N ILE A 154 6.13 15.76 -15.93
CA ILE A 154 5.34 16.94 -15.55
C ILE A 154 4.15 17.17 -16.48
N ASN A 155 4.34 17.08 -17.79
CA ASN A 155 3.31 17.39 -18.77
C ASN A 155 2.14 16.39 -18.68
N GLU A 156 2.44 15.08 -18.61
CA GLU A 156 1.44 14.03 -18.49
C GLU A 156 0.66 14.17 -17.18
N THR A 157 1.38 14.40 -16.07
CA THR A 157 0.82 14.61 -14.75
C THR A 157 -0.13 15.81 -14.72
N LEU A 158 0.28 16.96 -15.29
CA LEU A 158 -0.54 18.17 -15.32
C LEU A 158 -1.82 17.97 -16.14
N VAL A 159 -1.73 17.35 -17.31
CA VAL A 159 -2.89 17.13 -18.19
C VAL A 159 -3.89 16.19 -17.53
N ILE A 160 -3.46 15.09 -16.93
CA ILE A 160 -4.34 14.13 -16.26
C ILE A 160 -4.99 14.76 -15.03
N SER A 161 -4.23 15.42 -14.18
CA SER A 161 -4.73 16.09 -12.98
C SER A 161 -5.73 17.17 -13.31
N HIS A 162 -5.39 18.12 -14.20
CA HIS A 162 -6.28 19.22 -14.52
C HIS A 162 -7.56 18.75 -15.26
N ALA A 163 -7.47 17.73 -16.12
CA ALA A 163 -8.67 17.12 -16.69
C ALA A 163 -9.54 16.47 -15.61
N GLY A 164 -8.89 15.81 -14.62
CA GLY A 164 -9.55 15.22 -13.44
C GLY A 164 -10.20 16.25 -12.50
N ILE A 165 -9.83 17.52 -12.59
CA ILE A 165 -10.47 18.62 -11.85
C ILE A 165 -11.52 19.33 -12.72
N LEU A 166 -11.12 19.82 -13.90
CA LEU A 166 -11.95 20.71 -14.70
C LEU A 166 -13.20 20.03 -15.26
N VAL A 167 -13.07 18.77 -15.72
CA VAL A 167 -14.23 18.06 -16.30
C VAL A 167 -15.32 17.80 -15.26
N PRO A 168 -15.04 17.16 -14.09
CA PRO A 168 -16.07 16.96 -13.09
C PRO A 168 -16.54 18.27 -12.45
N PHE A 169 -15.68 19.29 -12.31
CA PHE A 169 -16.07 20.62 -11.84
C PHE A 169 -17.13 21.25 -12.76
N PHE A 170 -16.87 21.25 -14.05
CA PHE A 170 -17.81 21.75 -15.05
C PHE A 170 -19.14 20.98 -15.02
N LEU A 171 -19.06 19.63 -15.02
CA LEU A 171 -20.26 18.79 -14.97
C LEU A 171 -21.04 18.97 -13.68
N GLY A 172 -20.38 19.22 -12.55
CA GLY A 172 -21.00 19.53 -11.26
C GLY A 172 -21.75 20.84 -11.29
N ILE A 173 -21.18 21.90 -11.91
CA ILE A 173 -21.86 23.18 -12.11
C ILE A 173 -23.07 22.97 -13.01
N VAL A 174 -22.96 22.22 -14.11
CA VAL A 174 -24.09 21.92 -14.99
C VAL A 174 -25.17 21.13 -14.24
N ALA A 175 -24.83 20.14 -13.44
CA ALA A 175 -25.78 19.40 -12.62
C ALA A 175 -26.53 20.30 -11.63
N SER A 176 -25.88 21.36 -11.13
CA SER A 176 -26.47 22.31 -10.21
C SER A 176 -27.68 23.06 -10.81
N TYR A 177 -27.76 23.21 -12.14
CA TYR A 177 -28.95 23.86 -12.77
C TYR A 177 -30.25 23.10 -12.52
N TRP A 178 -30.17 21.74 -12.39
CA TRP A 178 -31.36 20.92 -12.17
C TRP A 178 -31.74 20.75 -10.70
N ILE A 179 -30.79 21.01 -9.79
CA ILE A 179 -30.99 20.70 -8.36
C ILE A 179 -31.11 21.97 -7.50
N TYR A 180 -30.69 23.15 -8.02
CA TYR A 180 -30.61 24.37 -7.24
C TYR A 180 -31.99 24.90 -6.81
N GLU A 181 -32.93 25.02 -7.74
CA GLU A 181 -34.23 25.61 -7.45
C GLU A 181 -35.03 24.84 -6.40
N GLU A 182 -34.87 23.52 -6.37
CA GLU A 182 -35.69 22.66 -5.52
C GLU A 182 -34.99 22.34 -4.17
N TYR A 183 -33.65 22.25 -4.17
CA TYR A 183 -32.92 21.73 -3.02
C TYR A 183 -31.95 22.73 -2.38
N ALA A 184 -31.69 23.89 -2.96
CA ALA A 184 -30.84 24.89 -2.31
C ALA A 184 -31.56 25.56 -1.14
N ALA A 185 -30.82 25.98 -0.12
CA ALA A 185 -31.39 26.78 0.95
C ALA A 185 -31.86 28.14 0.40
N SER A 186 -33.02 28.63 0.87
CA SER A 186 -33.68 29.82 0.35
C SER A 186 -32.84 31.11 0.36
N GLN A 187 -31.77 31.15 1.12
CA GLN A 187 -30.85 32.29 1.19
C GLN A 187 -29.50 32.06 0.45
N THR A 188 -29.31 30.88 -0.12
CA THR A 188 -28.05 30.56 -0.81
C THR A 188 -28.12 30.99 -2.27
N ALA A 189 -27.17 31.82 -2.71
CA ALA A 189 -27.07 32.19 -4.12
C ALA A 189 -26.60 30.99 -4.98
N PHE A 190 -27.00 30.98 -6.27
CA PHE A 190 -26.64 29.91 -7.21
C PHE A 190 -25.12 29.72 -7.32
N LEU A 191 -24.33 30.79 -7.38
CA LEU A 191 -22.87 30.71 -7.59
C LEU A 191 -22.16 29.95 -6.48
N PRO A 192 -22.27 30.27 -5.18
CA PRO A 192 -21.70 29.46 -4.10
C PRO A 192 -22.13 28.00 -4.13
N PHE A 193 -23.42 27.73 -4.31
CA PHE A 193 -23.96 26.38 -4.38
C PHE A 193 -23.32 25.57 -5.51
N ALA A 194 -23.33 26.11 -6.74
CA ALA A 194 -22.77 25.45 -7.91
C ALA A 194 -21.25 25.23 -7.79
N LEU A 195 -20.53 26.19 -7.20
CA LEU A 195 -19.09 26.06 -6.95
C LEU A 195 -18.79 24.96 -5.93
N PHE A 196 -19.59 24.83 -4.84
CA PHE A 196 -19.40 23.75 -3.86
C PHE A 196 -19.77 22.38 -4.44
N ILE A 197 -20.80 22.25 -5.25
CA ILE A 197 -21.10 21.01 -5.98
C ILE A 197 -19.94 20.67 -6.93
N GLY A 198 -19.47 21.66 -7.71
CA GLY A 198 -18.36 21.47 -8.65
C GLY A 198 -17.08 21.02 -7.97
N ILE A 199 -16.67 21.69 -6.90
CA ILE A 199 -15.43 21.32 -6.18
C ILE A 199 -15.55 19.96 -5.53
N SER A 200 -16.71 19.61 -4.95
CA SER A 200 -16.95 18.30 -4.37
C SER A 200 -16.79 17.16 -5.38
N MET A 201 -17.14 17.40 -6.65
CA MET A 201 -16.94 16.41 -7.72
C MET A 201 -15.52 16.34 -8.24
N SER A 202 -14.67 17.31 -7.93
CA SER A 202 -13.34 17.48 -8.54
C SER A 202 -12.19 16.88 -7.74
N ILE A 203 -12.33 16.79 -6.42
CA ILE A 203 -11.25 16.39 -5.53
C ILE A 203 -10.95 14.90 -5.64
N THR A 204 -9.65 14.53 -5.71
CA THR A 204 -9.16 13.15 -5.57
C THR A 204 -8.64 12.95 -4.15
N ALA A 205 -8.80 11.77 -3.58
CA ALA A 205 -8.20 11.46 -2.29
C ALA A 205 -6.78 10.89 -2.45
N PHE A 206 -5.76 11.75 -2.50
CA PHE A 206 -4.37 11.33 -2.61
C PHE A 206 -3.98 10.26 -1.58
N PRO A 207 -4.28 10.37 -0.27
CA PRO A 207 -3.88 9.36 0.70
C PRO A 207 -4.54 8.00 0.47
N VAL A 208 -5.81 7.97 0.04
CA VAL A 208 -6.54 6.74 -0.27
C VAL A 208 -5.97 6.09 -1.53
N LEU A 209 -5.72 6.89 -2.57
CA LEU A 209 -5.11 6.43 -3.81
C LEU A 209 -3.70 5.88 -3.56
N ALA A 210 -2.86 6.60 -2.83
CA ALA A 210 -1.50 6.18 -2.48
C ALA A 210 -1.51 4.85 -1.73
N ARG A 211 -2.43 4.67 -0.78
CA ARG A 211 -2.61 3.42 -0.04
C ARG A 211 -3.02 2.26 -0.95
N ILE A 212 -3.98 2.46 -1.86
CA ILE A 212 -4.39 1.43 -2.84
C ILE A 212 -3.22 1.03 -3.73
N ILE A 213 -2.42 1.99 -4.21
CA ILE A 213 -1.23 1.74 -5.03
C ILE A 213 -0.16 0.97 -4.22
N GLN A 214 0.03 1.31 -2.94
CA GLN A 214 0.96 0.64 -2.04
C GLN A 214 0.52 -0.80 -1.73
N GLU A 215 -0.74 -1.02 -1.39
CA GLU A 215 -1.31 -2.35 -1.12
C GLU A 215 -1.23 -3.27 -2.35
N ARG A 216 -1.27 -2.70 -3.57
CA ARG A 216 -1.10 -3.43 -4.83
C ARG A 216 0.35 -3.54 -5.30
N ASN A 217 1.34 -3.09 -4.52
CA ASN A 217 2.76 -3.07 -4.88
C ASN A 217 3.07 -2.34 -6.20
N MET A 218 2.28 -1.31 -6.55
CA MET A 218 2.43 -0.54 -7.79
C MET A 218 3.25 0.75 -7.60
N THR A 219 3.73 1.07 -6.40
CA THR A 219 4.39 2.34 -6.05
C THR A 219 5.59 2.67 -6.95
N LYS A 220 6.35 1.64 -7.37
CA LYS A 220 7.52 1.79 -8.24
C LYS A 220 7.21 1.55 -9.73
N SER A 221 5.97 1.24 -10.09
CA SER A 221 5.58 1.09 -11.49
C SER A 221 5.42 2.46 -12.16
N PRO A 222 5.69 2.60 -13.47
CA PRO A 222 5.47 3.85 -14.21
C PRO A 222 4.05 4.39 -14.04
N LEU A 223 3.06 3.49 -14.05
CA LEU A 223 1.65 3.81 -13.86
C LEU A 223 1.36 4.28 -12.42
N GLY A 224 1.89 3.58 -11.41
CA GLY A 224 1.73 3.97 -10.01
C GLY A 224 2.36 5.34 -9.73
N THR A 225 3.58 5.57 -10.24
CA THR A 225 4.28 6.85 -10.10
C THR A 225 3.49 7.99 -10.77
N LEU A 226 2.97 7.78 -12.00
CA LEU A 226 2.16 8.76 -12.71
C LEU A 226 0.85 9.07 -11.98
N SER A 227 0.17 8.04 -11.46
CA SER A 227 -1.08 8.21 -10.70
C SER A 227 -0.85 8.95 -9.39
N ILE A 228 0.20 8.61 -8.63
CA ILE A 228 0.60 9.30 -7.39
C ILE A 228 0.93 10.77 -7.67
N ALA A 229 1.73 11.03 -8.71
CA ALA A 229 2.11 12.39 -9.08
C ALA A 229 0.88 13.21 -9.52
N SER A 230 -0.03 12.62 -10.30
CA SER A 230 -1.27 13.29 -10.74
C SER A 230 -2.19 13.59 -9.58
N ALA A 231 -2.35 12.66 -8.63
CA ALA A 231 -3.17 12.87 -7.44
C ALA A 231 -2.57 13.91 -6.48
N ALA A 232 -1.24 13.93 -6.32
CA ALA A 232 -0.56 14.93 -5.52
C ALA A 232 -0.71 16.34 -6.11
N ASN A 233 -0.63 16.48 -7.45
CA ASN A 233 -0.90 17.75 -8.13
C ASN A 233 -2.38 18.15 -8.05
N ASP A 234 -3.28 17.15 -8.10
CA ASP A 234 -4.73 17.33 -7.92
C ASP A 234 -5.03 17.93 -6.54
N ASP A 235 -4.44 17.39 -5.47
CA ASP A 235 -4.60 17.88 -4.11
C ASP A 235 -4.20 19.37 -3.98
N VAL A 236 -3.01 19.73 -4.47
CA VAL A 236 -2.54 21.13 -4.42
C VAL A 236 -3.51 22.05 -5.17
N THR A 237 -3.89 21.67 -6.37
CA THR A 237 -4.80 22.47 -7.22
C THR A 237 -6.19 22.56 -6.60
N ALA A 238 -6.71 21.45 -6.06
CA ALA A 238 -8.00 21.40 -5.40
C ALA A 238 -8.04 22.30 -4.15
N TRP A 239 -6.96 22.34 -3.35
CA TRP A 239 -6.86 23.26 -2.22
C TRP A 239 -6.89 24.73 -2.65
N CYS A 240 -6.12 25.08 -3.67
CA CYS A 240 -6.16 26.44 -4.20
C CYS A 240 -7.56 26.80 -4.73
N LEU A 241 -8.21 25.88 -5.43
CA LEU A 241 -9.56 26.08 -5.95
C LEU A 241 -10.59 26.16 -4.82
N LEU A 242 -10.49 25.31 -3.79
CA LEU A 242 -11.36 25.35 -2.62
C LEU A 242 -11.22 26.69 -1.88
N ALA A 243 -10.00 27.19 -1.71
CA ALA A 243 -9.77 28.51 -1.12
C ALA A 243 -10.46 29.63 -1.90
N VAL A 244 -10.40 29.57 -3.24
CA VAL A 244 -11.12 30.52 -4.11
C VAL A 244 -12.64 30.40 -3.95
N VAL A 245 -13.15 29.16 -3.91
CA VAL A 245 -14.60 28.90 -3.71
C VAL A 245 -15.08 29.44 -2.36
N ILE A 246 -14.32 29.19 -1.29
CA ILE A 246 -14.63 29.74 0.06
C ILE A 246 -14.60 31.27 0.04
N ALA A 247 -13.56 31.86 -0.56
CA ALA A 247 -13.43 33.31 -0.64
C ALA A 247 -14.60 33.95 -1.39
N ILE A 248 -15.02 33.39 -2.53
CA ILE A 248 -16.19 33.87 -3.30
C ILE A 248 -17.47 33.71 -2.46
N SER A 249 -17.62 32.59 -1.77
CA SER A 249 -18.84 32.30 -1.00
C SER A 249 -18.98 33.17 0.24
N LYS A 250 -17.86 33.46 0.94
CA LYS A 250 -17.87 34.36 2.12
C LYS A 250 -17.93 35.83 1.77
N ALA A 251 -17.31 36.22 0.67
CA ALA A 251 -17.13 37.63 0.32
C ALA A 251 -18.37 38.27 -0.29
N GLY A 252 -19.34 37.49 -0.76
CA GLY A 252 -20.55 37.97 -1.43
C GLY A 252 -20.30 38.66 -2.78
N THR A 253 -19.07 39.09 -3.06
CA THR A 253 -18.67 39.70 -4.35
C THR A 253 -17.32 39.17 -4.82
N PHE A 254 -17.18 39.08 -6.15
CA PHE A 254 -15.91 38.65 -6.75
C PHE A 254 -14.72 39.59 -6.42
N ALA A 255 -15.01 40.89 -6.29
CA ALA A 255 -13.99 41.88 -5.97
C ALA A 255 -13.39 41.66 -4.58
N SER A 256 -14.20 41.34 -3.56
CA SER A 256 -13.69 41.05 -2.20
C SER A 256 -12.95 39.71 -2.13
N ALA A 257 -13.33 38.73 -2.96
CA ALA A 257 -12.59 37.50 -3.08
C ALA A 257 -11.14 37.70 -3.57
N LEU A 258 -10.91 38.69 -4.46
CA LEU A 258 -9.57 39.00 -4.96
C LEU A 258 -8.59 39.41 -3.85
N TYR A 259 -9.06 40.06 -2.78
CA TYR A 259 -8.20 40.39 -1.62
C TYR A 259 -7.76 39.11 -0.88
N SER A 260 -8.65 38.19 -0.62
CA SER A 260 -8.31 36.91 0.01
C SER A 260 -7.38 36.06 -0.87
N ILE A 261 -7.60 36.04 -2.18
CA ILE A 261 -6.72 35.37 -3.16
C ILE A 261 -5.34 36.06 -3.17
N GLY A 262 -5.27 37.38 -3.16
CA GLY A 262 -4.03 38.15 -3.11
C GLY A 262 -3.24 37.88 -1.81
N LEU A 263 -3.91 37.86 -0.66
CA LEU A 263 -3.31 37.51 0.62
C LEU A 263 -2.82 36.05 0.64
N THR A 264 -3.58 35.13 0.04
CA THR A 264 -3.16 33.74 -0.10
C THR A 264 -1.90 33.60 -0.95
N ALA A 265 -1.83 34.30 -2.08
CA ALA A 265 -0.65 34.33 -2.94
C ALA A 265 0.57 34.91 -2.19
N LEU A 266 0.38 36.00 -1.44
CA LEU A 266 1.43 36.59 -0.60
C LEU A 266 1.88 35.62 0.49
N TYR A 267 0.95 34.93 1.15
CA TYR A 267 1.27 33.91 2.15
C TYR A 267 2.11 32.78 1.55
N ILE A 268 1.71 32.22 0.41
CA ILE A 268 2.47 31.16 -0.31
C ILE A 268 3.89 31.69 -0.63
N LEU A 269 4.01 32.90 -1.14
CA LEU A 269 5.30 33.52 -1.44
C LEU A 269 6.19 33.60 -0.20
N VAL A 270 5.65 34.05 0.93
CA VAL A 270 6.38 34.11 2.22
C VAL A 270 6.82 32.70 2.67
N MET A 271 5.95 31.70 2.56
CA MET A 271 6.28 30.32 2.92
C MET A 271 7.45 29.78 2.09
N PHE A 272 7.47 30.03 0.78
CA PHE A 272 8.54 29.53 -0.11
C PHE A 272 9.81 30.36 -0.07
N LEU A 273 9.73 31.69 0.05
CA LEU A 273 10.91 32.60 -0.03
C LEU A 273 11.53 32.87 1.33
N VAL A 274 10.77 32.81 2.43
CA VAL A 274 11.27 33.14 3.77
C VAL A 274 11.33 31.89 4.64
N VAL A 275 10.21 31.19 4.84
CA VAL A 275 10.13 30.08 5.79
C VAL A 275 10.95 28.87 5.30
N ARG A 276 10.79 28.47 4.05
CA ARG A 276 11.51 27.32 3.49
C ARG A 276 13.04 27.45 3.53
N PRO A 277 13.68 28.57 3.15
CA PRO A 277 15.13 28.72 3.26
C PRO A 277 15.64 28.68 4.71
N ILE A 278 14.87 29.25 5.65
CA ILE A 278 15.21 29.21 7.08
C ILE A 278 15.19 27.76 7.57
N LEU A 279 14.11 27.05 7.29
CA LEU A 279 13.95 25.65 7.67
C LEU A 279 15.02 24.74 7.02
N LYS A 280 15.40 25.01 5.77
CA LYS A 280 16.47 24.28 5.09
C LYS A 280 17.80 24.44 5.82
N LYS A 281 18.19 25.67 6.20
CA LYS A 281 19.42 25.91 6.96
C LYS A 281 19.40 25.22 8.32
N VAL A 282 18.26 25.25 9.01
CA VAL A 282 18.09 24.56 10.29
C VAL A 282 18.15 23.03 10.09
N GLY A 283 17.53 22.50 9.05
CA GLY A 283 17.57 21.07 8.71
C GLY A 283 18.98 20.57 8.38
N GLU A 284 19.83 21.39 7.75
CA GLU A 284 21.23 21.06 7.45
C GLU A 284 22.07 20.92 8.73
N VAL A 285 21.82 21.76 9.74
CA VAL A 285 22.52 21.68 11.05
C VAL A 285 22.18 20.39 11.80
N TYR A 286 20.95 19.91 11.66
CA TYR A 286 20.48 18.68 12.35
C TYR A 286 20.56 17.41 11.48
N ALA A 287 21.05 17.50 10.24
CA ALA A 287 21.12 16.38 9.30
C ALA A 287 21.95 15.18 9.80
N ASN A 288 22.92 15.43 10.68
CA ASN A 288 23.86 14.42 11.19
C ASN A 288 23.52 13.91 12.60
N GLN A 289 22.36 14.26 13.15
CA GLN A 289 21.98 13.81 14.50
C GLN A 289 20.89 12.74 14.40
N GLU A 290 21.16 11.56 14.96
CA GLU A 290 20.19 10.45 15.04
C GLU A 290 18.98 10.76 15.94
N VAL A 291 19.10 11.77 16.83
CA VAL A 291 18.06 12.17 17.78
C VAL A 291 17.70 13.64 17.59
N ILE A 292 16.49 13.89 17.12
CA ILE A 292 15.95 15.27 17.01
C ILE A 292 15.63 15.79 18.42
N ASN A 293 16.18 16.97 18.77
CA ASN A 293 15.93 17.64 20.04
C ASN A 293 14.43 18.02 20.18
N LYS A 294 13.84 17.79 21.36
CA LYS A 294 12.46 18.15 21.70
C LYS A 294 12.12 19.62 21.39
N THR A 295 13.09 20.54 21.61
CA THR A 295 12.93 21.96 21.31
C THR A 295 12.69 22.21 19.83
N PHE A 296 13.34 21.42 18.96
CA PHE A 296 13.17 21.56 17.52
C PHE A 296 11.81 21.02 17.04
N VAL A 297 11.35 19.90 17.60
CA VAL A 297 9.98 19.40 17.36
C VAL A 297 8.95 20.45 17.76
N ALA A 298 9.13 21.09 18.93
CA ALA A 298 8.25 22.14 19.39
C ALA A 298 8.24 23.36 18.46
N LEU A 299 9.40 23.75 17.90
CA LEU A 299 9.50 24.84 16.93
C LEU A 299 8.71 24.53 15.64
N ILE A 300 8.80 23.30 15.15
CA ILE A 300 8.06 22.88 13.95
C ILE A 300 6.56 22.87 14.20
N LEU A 301 6.12 22.33 15.32
CA LEU A 301 4.71 22.38 15.71
C LEU A 301 4.22 23.81 15.89
N LEU A 302 5.07 24.71 16.39
CA LEU A 302 4.74 26.15 16.45
C LEU A 302 4.57 26.75 15.06
N ILE A 303 5.48 26.45 14.11
CA ILE A 303 5.37 26.90 12.72
C ILE A 303 4.08 26.36 12.08
N LEU A 304 3.75 25.09 12.31
CA LEU A 304 2.50 24.49 11.87
C LEU A 304 1.29 25.27 12.40
N ILE A 305 1.22 25.51 13.70
CA ILE A 305 0.09 26.22 14.33
C ILE A 305 -0.01 27.65 13.82
N VAL A 306 1.11 28.38 13.75
CA VAL A 306 1.15 29.76 13.21
C VAL A 306 0.67 29.77 11.75
N SER A 307 1.16 28.85 10.94
CA SER A 307 0.76 28.71 9.54
C SER A 307 -0.74 28.44 9.39
N ALA A 308 -1.28 27.50 10.16
CA ALA A 308 -2.71 27.20 10.20
C ALA A 308 -3.54 28.41 10.66
N THR A 309 -3.09 29.11 11.71
CA THR A 309 -3.77 30.31 12.21
C THR A 309 -3.79 31.44 11.17
N VAL A 310 -2.66 31.67 10.50
CA VAL A 310 -2.58 32.73 9.46
C VAL A 310 -3.58 32.46 8.34
N THR A 311 -3.68 31.23 7.86
CA THR A 311 -4.61 30.88 6.78
C THR A 311 -6.08 30.90 7.23
N GLU A 312 -6.35 30.55 8.48
CA GLU A 312 -7.70 30.70 9.06
C GLU A 312 -8.11 32.16 9.12
N VAL A 313 -7.21 33.05 9.57
CA VAL A 313 -7.44 34.51 9.62
C VAL A 313 -7.62 35.11 8.22
N ILE A 314 -6.88 34.63 7.21
CA ILE A 314 -7.08 35.01 5.80
C ILE A 314 -8.45 34.55 5.28
N GLY A 315 -9.05 33.53 5.90
CA GLY A 315 -10.35 32.99 5.54
C GLY A 315 -10.33 31.81 4.58
N ILE A 316 -9.16 31.19 4.36
CA ILE A 316 -8.97 30.04 3.46
C ILE A 316 -8.92 28.67 4.14
N HIS A 317 -9.08 28.63 5.43
CA HIS A 317 -9.07 27.45 6.30
C HIS A 317 -7.68 27.01 6.83
N ALA A 318 -7.62 26.63 8.12
CA ALA A 318 -6.40 26.20 8.82
C ALA A 318 -5.68 25.02 8.17
N LEU A 319 -6.44 24.12 7.53
CA LEU A 319 -5.90 22.90 6.90
C LEU A 319 -4.95 23.22 5.74
N PHE A 320 -5.24 24.28 4.96
CA PHE A 320 -4.33 24.73 3.92
C PHE A 320 -2.99 25.20 4.49
N GLY A 321 -3.04 25.93 5.60
CA GLY A 321 -1.83 26.36 6.31
C GLY A 321 -1.01 25.21 6.85
N ALA A 322 -1.68 24.20 7.40
CA ALA A 322 -1.04 22.99 7.88
C ALA A 322 -0.35 22.22 6.75
N PHE A 323 -1.04 22.03 5.64
CA PHE A 323 -0.49 21.43 4.44
C PHE A 323 0.74 22.17 3.91
N MET A 324 0.64 23.48 3.77
CA MET A 324 1.75 24.32 3.31
C MET A 324 2.95 24.31 4.27
N ALA A 325 2.70 24.25 5.58
CA ALA A 325 3.77 24.06 6.57
C ALA A 325 4.53 22.74 6.34
N GLY A 326 3.83 21.67 6.00
CA GLY A 326 4.42 20.38 5.62
C GLY A 326 5.23 20.46 4.32
N VAL A 327 4.68 21.10 3.29
CA VAL A 327 5.31 21.26 1.95
C VAL A 327 6.65 21.99 2.00
N VAL A 328 6.78 22.98 2.87
CA VAL A 328 8.02 23.78 3.01
C VAL A 328 9.08 23.10 3.90
N MET A 329 8.79 21.96 4.51
CA MET A 329 9.76 21.21 5.32
C MET A 329 11.00 20.81 4.52
N PRO A 330 12.19 20.77 5.16
CA PRO A 330 13.43 20.41 4.49
C PRO A 330 13.34 19.02 3.85
N PRO A 331 13.89 18.83 2.64
CA PRO A 331 13.87 17.53 1.96
C PRO A 331 14.85 16.50 2.55
N ASN A 332 15.53 16.83 3.66
CA ASN A 332 16.47 15.95 4.32
C ASN A 332 15.76 14.70 4.84
N LEU A 333 16.05 13.54 4.22
CA LEU A 333 15.39 12.26 4.46
C LEU A 333 15.38 11.83 5.94
N GLY A 334 16.49 12.02 6.66
CA GLY A 334 16.58 11.66 8.08
C GLY A 334 15.66 12.48 8.97
N PHE A 335 15.67 13.78 8.79
CA PHE A 335 14.83 14.72 9.54
C PHE A 335 13.32 14.49 9.26
N ARG A 336 12.97 14.42 7.97
CA ARG A 336 11.60 14.22 7.51
C ARG A 336 11.02 12.91 8.06
N LYS A 337 11.79 11.83 7.98
CA LYS A 337 11.39 10.52 8.49
C LYS A 337 11.07 10.53 9.99
N VAL A 338 11.96 11.12 10.80
CA VAL A 338 11.76 11.19 12.26
C VAL A 338 10.55 12.07 12.62
N MET A 339 10.32 13.17 11.90
CA MET A 339 9.15 14.03 12.14
C MET A 339 7.85 13.31 11.74
N MET A 340 7.86 12.62 10.60
CA MET A 340 6.73 11.80 10.18
C MET A 340 6.41 10.74 11.22
N GLU A 341 7.37 9.91 11.63
CA GLU A 341 7.17 8.88 12.65
C GLU A 341 6.58 9.40 13.97
N LYS A 342 6.92 10.63 14.37
CA LYS A 342 6.39 11.22 15.63
C LYS A 342 4.97 11.77 15.53
N VAL A 343 4.55 12.23 14.37
CA VAL A 343 3.25 12.90 14.18
C VAL A 343 2.25 12.00 13.49
N GLU A 344 2.72 11.20 12.53
CA GLU A 344 1.90 10.36 11.66
C GLU A 344 1.09 9.32 12.44
N ASP A 345 1.74 8.57 13.34
CA ASP A 345 1.06 7.51 14.10
C ASP A 345 -0.11 8.06 14.93
N ILE A 346 0.09 9.20 15.61
CA ILE A 346 -0.96 9.82 16.41
C ILE A 346 -2.05 10.38 15.50
N ALA A 347 -1.68 11.02 14.40
CA ALA A 347 -2.63 11.58 13.44
C ALA A 347 -3.47 10.49 12.78
N LEU A 348 -2.85 9.40 12.30
CA LEU A 348 -3.53 8.31 11.58
C LEU A 348 -4.30 7.35 12.49
N VAL A 349 -3.75 7.06 13.68
CA VAL A 349 -4.31 6.00 14.54
C VAL A 349 -5.39 6.53 15.48
N PHE A 350 -5.28 7.79 15.88
CA PHE A 350 -6.18 8.38 16.86
C PHE A 350 -7.09 9.45 16.26
N PHE A 351 -6.53 10.48 15.64
CA PHE A 351 -7.31 11.64 15.23
C PHE A 351 -8.10 11.45 13.94
N LEU A 352 -7.49 10.88 12.91
CA LEU A 352 -8.12 10.72 11.61
C LEU A 352 -9.37 9.84 11.67
N PRO A 353 -9.39 8.70 12.41
CA PRO A 353 -10.61 7.94 12.67
C PRO A 353 -11.71 8.75 13.34
N LEU A 354 -11.37 9.67 14.24
CA LEU A 354 -12.37 10.56 14.87
C LEU A 354 -13.01 11.50 13.85
N PHE A 355 -12.23 12.05 12.90
CA PHE A 355 -12.76 12.89 11.84
C PHE A 355 -13.69 12.13 10.90
N PHE A 356 -13.29 10.94 10.45
CA PHE A 356 -14.15 10.15 9.55
C PHE A 356 -15.44 9.70 10.24
N ALA A 357 -15.34 9.26 11.49
CA ALA A 357 -16.51 8.89 12.26
C ALA A 357 -17.41 10.10 12.55
N PHE A 358 -16.84 11.26 12.84
CA PHE A 358 -17.61 12.50 13.04
C PHE A 358 -18.37 12.92 11.79
N THR A 359 -17.74 12.83 10.62
CA THR A 359 -18.41 13.06 9.34
C THR A 359 -19.56 12.06 9.12
N GLY A 360 -19.34 10.79 9.47
CA GLY A 360 -20.38 9.76 9.44
C GLY A 360 -21.52 10.03 10.43
N LEU A 361 -21.21 10.51 11.64
CA LEU A 361 -22.20 10.93 12.64
C LEU A 361 -23.12 12.07 12.14
N ARG A 362 -22.59 12.98 11.33
CA ARG A 362 -23.36 14.06 10.67
C ARG A 362 -24.18 13.56 9.48
N THR A 363 -23.94 12.33 8.98
CA THR A 363 -24.59 11.80 7.80
C THR A 363 -25.89 11.10 8.19
N GLU A 364 -27.02 11.80 8.03
CA GLU A 364 -28.35 11.27 8.30
C GLU A 364 -29.02 10.79 7.00
N ILE A 365 -28.87 9.49 6.68
CA ILE A 365 -29.41 8.88 5.45
C ILE A 365 -30.93 8.99 5.39
N GLY A 366 -31.61 9.05 6.51
CA GLY A 366 -33.06 9.24 6.61
C GLY A 366 -33.57 10.54 5.97
N LEU A 367 -32.70 11.53 5.74
CA LEU A 367 -33.05 12.75 5.01
C LEU A 367 -33.33 12.50 3.53
N ILE A 368 -32.88 11.37 2.97
CA ILE A 368 -33.22 10.96 1.60
C ILE A 368 -34.52 10.15 1.67
N ASN A 369 -35.61 10.84 1.92
CA ASN A 369 -36.92 10.24 2.19
C ASN A 369 -37.88 10.21 0.98
N SER A 370 -37.46 10.74 -0.17
CA SER A 370 -38.27 10.78 -1.40
C SER A 370 -37.54 10.11 -2.59
N PRO A 371 -38.29 9.55 -3.56
CA PRO A 371 -37.72 9.00 -4.78
C PRO A 371 -36.94 10.04 -5.60
N GLU A 372 -37.33 11.30 -5.57
CA GLU A 372 -36.68 12.40 -6.28
C GLU A 372 -35.25 12.62 -5.75
N LEU A 373 -35.06 12.61 -4.44
CA LEU A 373 -33.71 12.70 -3.83
C LEU A 373 -32.82 11.53 -4.18
N TRP A 374 -33.35 10.31 -4.32
CA TRP A 374 -32.62 9.18 -4.83
C TRP A 374 -32.20 9.32 -6.30
N TRP A 375 -33.06 9.95 -7.13
CA TRP A 375 -32.68 10.32 -8.49
C TRP A 375 -31.58 11.37 -8.53
N VAL A 376 -31.64 12.39 -7.66
CA VAL A 376 -30.56 13.38 -7.49
C VAL A 376 -29.27 12.69 -7.06
N CYS A 377 -29.34 11.74 -6.12
CA CYS A 377 -28.20 10.96 -5.69
C CYS A 377 -27.58 10.17 -6.88
N LEU A 378 -28.41 9.46 -7.64
CA LEU A 378 -27.96 8.71 -8.83
C LEU A 378 -27.36 9.63 -9.89
N LEU A 379 -27.97 10.80 -10.13
CA LEU A 379 -27.45 11.82 -11.06
C LEU A 379 -26.07 12.28 -10.63
N LEU A 380 -25.89 12.70 -9.37
CA LEU A 380 -24.62 13.21 -8.87
C LEU A 380 -23.53 12.14 -8.84
N VAL A 381 -23.87 10.90 -8.45
CA VAL A 381 -22.94 9.76 -8.53
C VAL A 381 -22.50 9.51 -9.97
N THR A 382 -23.44 9.50 -10.91
CA THR A 382 -23.14 9.27 -12.32
C THR A 382 -22.28 10.37 -12.91
N VAL A 383 -22.61 11.63 -12.64
CA VAL A 383 -21.85 12.81 -13.08
C VAL A 383 -20.43 12.77 -12.51
N ALA A 384 -20.30 12.42 -11.25
CA ALA A 384 -18.99 12.30 -10.60
C ALA A 384 -18.11 11.22 -11.25
N ILE A 385 -18.68 10.03 -11.52
CA ILE A 385 -17.95 8.92 -12.17
C ILE A 385 -17.60 9.30 -13.61
N VAL A 386 -18.55 9.74 -14.40
CA VAL A 386 -18.32 10.11 -15.81
C VAL A 386 -17.30 11.24 -15.91
N GLY A 387 -17.41 12.26 -15.07
CA GLY A 387 -16.52 13.41 -15.05
C GLY A 387 -15.08 13.01 -14.68
N LYS A 388 -14.90 12.30 -13.59
CA LYS A 388 -13.56 12.00 -13.06
C LYS A 388 -12.93 10.79 -13.72
N PHE A 389 -13.58 9.64 -13.69
CA PHE A 389 -13.09 8.44 -14.37
C PHE A 389 -12.95 8.67 -15.87
N GLY A 390 -13.97 9.24 -16.52
CA GLY A 390 -13.94 9.53 -17.96
C GLY A 390 -12.90 10.58 -18.32
N GLY A 391 -12.89 11.71 -17.61
CA GLY A 391 -11.94 12.82 -17.84
C GLY A 391 -10.49 12.37 -17.70
N CYS A 392 -10.14 11.71 -16.61
CA CYS A 392 -8.78 11.20 -16.38
C CYS A 392 -8.38 10.09 -17.38
N SER A 393 -9.30 9.18 -17.71
CA SER A 393 -9.01 8.11 -18.69
C SER A 393 -8.75 8.66 -20.08
N ILE A 394 -9.56 9.62 -20.54
CA ILE A 394 -9.37 10.26 -21.85
C ILE A 394 -8.09 11.08 -21.84
N ALA A 395 -7.83 11.86 -20.79
CA ALA A 395 -6.60 12.64 -20.65
C ALA A 395 -5.35 11.76 -20.68
N ALA A 396 -5.33 10.65 -19.93
CA ALA A 396 -4.24 9.69 -19.92
C ALA A 396 -4.02 9.08 -21.33
N ARG A 397 -5.10 8.80 -22.05
CA ARG A 397 -5.00 8.31 -23.44
C ARG A 397 -4.42 9.35 -24.38
N LEU A 398 -4.79 10.61 -24.23
CA LEU A 398 -4.31 11.70 -25.07
C LEU A 398 -2.81 12.00 -24.86
N VAL A 399 -2.29 11.79 -23.66
CA VAL A 399 -0.85 11.93 -23.37
C VAL A 399 -0.03 10.69 -23.76
N GLY A 400 -0.66 9.66 -24.36
CA GLY A 400 0.04 8.52 -24.95
C GLY A 400 0.01 7.22 -24.16
N GLU A 401 -0.63 7.19 -22.99
CA GLU A 401 -0.75 5.96 -22.20
C GLU A 401 -1.64 4.92 -22.90
N SER A 402 -1.41 3.62 -22.61
CA SER A 402 -2.24 2.54 -23.18
C SER A 402 -3.68 2.63 -22.67
N TRP A 403 -4.68 2.06 -23.39
CA TRP A 403 -6.05 2.03 -22.90
C TRP A 403 -6.19 1.29 -21.56
N LYS A 404 -5.39 0.25 -21.30
CA LYS A 404 -5.33 -0.45 -20.02
C LYS A 404 -4.88 0.50 -18.91
N ASP A 405 -3.76 1.19 -19.14
CA ASP A 405 -3.20 2.11 -18.15
C ASP A 405 -4.08 3.35 -17.98
N SER A 406 -4.66 3.87 -19.07
CA SER A 406 -5.59 5.01 -19.04
C SER A 406 -6.84 4.71 -18.19
N LEU A 407 -7.48 3.55 -18.37
CA LEU A 407 -8.62 3.13 -17.56
C LEU A 407 -8.22 2.85 -16.10
N THR A 408 -7.02 2.31 -15.88
CA THR A 408 -6.50 2.10 -14.53
C THR A 408 -6.24 3.44 -13.82
N ILE A 409 -5.62 4.42 -14.50
CA ILE A 409 -5.42 5.78 -13.98
C ILE A 409 -6.76 6.43 -13.68
N GLY A 410 -7.72 6.40 -14.60
CA GLY A 410 -9.06 6.94 -14.38
C GLY A 410 -9.76 6.32 -13.18
N THR A 411 -9.64 4.99 -13.01
CA THR A 411 -10.20 4.29 -11.85
C THR A 411 -9.54 4.73 -10.55
N LEU A 412 -8.21 4.85 -10.52
CA LEU A 412 -7.46 5.30 -9.35
C LEU A 412 -7.79 6.76 -9.01
N MET A 413 -7.83 7.66 -10.00
CA MET A 413 -8.16 9.08 -9.83
C MET A 413 -9.62 9.31 -9.40
N ASN A 414 -10.51 8.32 -9.61
CA ASN A 414 -11.89 8.39 -9.14
C ASN A 414 -12.06 8.09 -7.64
N THR A 415 -10.97 7.80 -6.92
CA THR A 415 -11.01 7.64 -5.46
C THR A 415 -11.32 8.97 -4.78
N ARG A 416 -12.22 8.93 -3.82
CA ARG A 416 -12.64 10.06 -3.03
C ARG A 416 -12.42 9.79 -1.55
N GLY A 417 -12.47 10.83 -0.71
CA GLY A 417 -12.23 10.63 0.71
C GLY A 417 -12.03 11.91 1.49
N LEU A 418 -10.96 11.98 2.30
CA LEU A 418 -10.74 13.01 3.29
C LEU A 418 -10.97 14.44 2.76
N MET A 419 -10.28 14.79 1.68
CA MET A 419 -10.28 16.16 1.15
C MET A 419 -11.66 16.61 0.65
N GLU A 420 -12.39 15.68 0.03
CA GLU A 420 -13.77 15.94 -0.38
C GLU A 420 -14.68 16.13 0.85
N LEU A 421 -14.57 15.24 1.85
CA LEU A 421 -15.35 15.36 3.08
C LEU A 421 -15.07 16.65 3.83
N VAL A 422 -13.82 17.13 3.81
CA VAL A 422 -13.47 18.44 4.35
C VAL A 422 -14.20 19.56 3.58
N ALA A 423 -14.15 19.54 2.25
CA ALA A 423 -14.85 20.52 1.44
C ALA A 423 -16.37 20.49 1.68
N LEU A 424 -16.95 19.28 1.81
CA LEU A 424 -18.37 19.10 2.13
C LEU A 424 -18.74 19.66 3.50
N ASN A 425 -17.93 19.38 4.54
CA ASN A 425 -18.16 19.91 5.88
C ASN A 425 -18.08 21.44 5.90
N ILE A 426 -17.09 22.03 5.22
CA ILE A 426 -16.96 23.50 5.10
C ILE A 426 -18.22 24.07 4.41
N GLY A 427 -18.67 23.48 3.28
CA GLY A 427 -19.87 23.93 2.58
C GLY A 427 -21.14 23.81 3.42
N TYR A 428 -21.22 22.76 4.24
CA TYR A 428 -22.32 22.54 5.19
C TYR A 428 -22.29 23.57 6.34
N GLU A 429 -21.15 23.80 6.96
CA GLU A 429 -20.96 24.76 8.06
C GLU A 429 -21.19 26.20 7.62
N MET A 430 -20.87 26.52 6.37
CA MET A 430 -21.19 27.82 5.76
C MET A 430 -22.67 27.97 5.39
N GLY A 431 -23.49 26.92 5.54
CA GLY A 431 -24.90 26.92 5.15
C GLY A 431 -25.14 26.95 3.64
N VAL A 432 -24.11 26.72 2.81
CA VAL A 432 -24.20 26.68 1.35
C VAL A 432 -24.78 25.33 0.88
N LEU A 433 -24.38 24.24 1.53
CA LEU A 433 -24.90 22.90 1.24
C LEU A 433 -25.99 22.55 2.26
N PRO A 434 -27.24 22.34 1.82
CA PRO A 434 -28.29 21.86 2.73
C PRO A 434 -28.01 20.40 3.17
N PRO A 435 -28.59 19.98 4.33
CA PRO A 435 -28.32 18.66 4.91
C PRO A 435 -28.56 17.49 3.94
N SER A 436 -29.64 17.52 3.16
CA SER A 436 -29.97 16.46 2.18
C SER A 436 -28.91 16.33 1.08
N ILE A 437 -28.45 17.46 0.52
CA ILE A 437 -27.39 17.47 -0.51
C ILE A 437 -26.05 17.06 0.09
N PHE A 438 -25.72 17.47 1.32
CA PHE A 438 -24.54 17.01 2.04
C PHE A 438 -24.51 15.46 2.15
N VAL A 439 -25.62 14.86 2.58
CA VAL A 439 -25.74 13.39 2.71
C VAL A 439 -25.58 12.71 1.34
N ILE A 440 -26.20 13.23 0.30
CA ILE A 440 -26.08 12.70 -1.07
C ILE A 440 -24.61 12.74 -1.54
N LEU A 441 -23.89 13.83 -1.29
CA LEU A 441 -22.48 13.95 -1.68
C LEU A 441 -21.57 13.03 -0.85
N VAL A 442 -21.86 12.79 0.44
CA VAL A 442 -21.14 11.79 1.25
C VAL A 442 -21.37 10.38 0.70
N ILE A 443 -22.61 10.04 0.34
CA ILE A 443 -22.93 8.75 -0.30
C ILE A 443 -22.19 8.63 -1.63
N MET A 444 -22.14 9.68 -2.44
CA MET A 444 -21.39 9.71 -3.70
C MET A 444 -19.92 9.44 -3.47
N ALA A 445 -19.30 10.06 -2.44
CA ALA A 445 -17.90 9.81 -2.08
C ALA A 445 -17.65 8.35 -1.67
N LEU A 446 -18.55 7.78 -0.86
CA LEU A 446 -18.46 6.37 -0.46
C LEU A 446 -18.60 5.41 -1.64
N VAL A 447 -19.60 5.62 -2.50
CA VAL A 447 -19.86 4.76 -3.67
C VAL A 447 -18.70 4.80 -4.65
N THR A 448 -18.19 5.98 -4.99
CA THR A 448 -17.08 6.13 -5.94
C THR A 448 -15.78 5.52 -5.42
N THR A 449 -15.52 5.62 -4.12
CA THR A 449 -14.35 5.02 -3.50
C THR A 449 -14.49 3.50 -3.38
N PHE A 450 -15.67 3.01 -2.98
CA PHE A 450 -15.95 1.58 -2.89
C PHE A 450 -15.81 0.89 -4.26
N MET A 451 -16.29 1.51 -5.34
CA MET A 451 -16.22 0.92 -6.68
C MET A 451 -14.80 0.85 -7.26
N THR A 452 -13.83 1.58 -6.72
CA THR A 452 -12.45 1.62 -7.24
C THR A 452 -11.82 0.23 -7.27
N THR A 453 -11.88 -0.52 -6.16
CA THR A 453 -11.30 -1.88 -6.10
C THR A 453 -11.97 -2.87 -7.08
N PRO A 454 -13.31 -2.99 -7.14
CA PRO A 454 -13.99 -3.81 -8.13
C PRO A 454 -13.68 -3.40 -9.58
N LEU A 455 -13.62 -2.09 -9.86
CA LEU A 455 -13.37 -1.59 -11.20
C LEU A 455 -11.93 -1.87 -11.65
N LEU A 456 -10.94 -1.75 -10.77
CA LEU A 456 -9.56 -2.17 -11.04
C LEU A 456 -9.50 -3.66 -11.39
N HIS A 457 -10.17 -4.52 -10.63
CA HIS A 457 -10.23 -5.94 -10.94
C HIS A 457 -10.92 -6.25 -12.27
N LEU A 458 -11.94 -5.47 -12.61
CA LEU A 458 -12.66 -5.62 -13.88
C LEU A 458 -11.76 -5.23 -15.06
N VAL A 459 -11.04 -4.11 -14.97
CA VAL A 459 -10.06 -3.69 -15.97
C VAL A 459 -8.96 -4.74 -16.13
N GLU A 460 -8.37 -5.20 -15.02
CA GLU A 460 -7.35 -6.25 -15.02
C GLU A 460 -7.86 -7.55 -15.69
N ARG A 461 -9.05 -8.03 -15.33
CA ARG A 461 -9.65 -9.24 -15.91
C ARG A 461 -9.95 -9.08 -17.40
N PHE A 462 -10.47 -7.92 -17.81
CA PHE A 462 -10.79 -7.66 -19.21
C PHE A 462 -9.54 -7.70 -20.09
N TYR A 463 -8.45 -7.06 -19.64
CA TYR A 463 -7.20 -7.03 -20.39
C TYR A 463 -6.39 -8.33 -20.23
N ALA A 464 -6.41 -9.00 -19.07
CA ALA A 464 -5.78 -10.30 -18.91
C ALA A 464 -6.39 -11.35 -19.85
N ARG A 465 -7.71 -11.38 -20.03
CA ARG A 465 -8.35 -12.25 -21.02
C ARG A 465 -7.94 -11.92 -22.46
N ARG A 466 -7.65 -10.67 -22.74
CA ARG A 466 -7.22 -10.22 -24.07
C ARG A 466 -5.73 -10.50 -24.30
N GLU A 467 -4.89 -10.34 -23.27
CA GLU A 467 -3.46 -10.69 -23.31
C GLU A 467 -3.24 -12.19 -23.50
N VAL A 468 -3.99 -13.03 -22.80
CA VAL A 468 -3.97 -14.50 -23.01
C VAL A 468 -4.34 -14.90 -24.44
N ARG A 469 -5.19 -14.11 -25.14
CA ARG A 469 -5.49 -14.32 -26.55
C ARG A 469 -4.44 -13.80 -27.53
N LEU A 470 -3.58 -12.86 -27.09
CA LEU A 470 -2.60 -12.19 -27.95
C LEU A 470 -1.15 -12.61 -27.67
N SER A 471 -0.87 -13.20 -26.50
CA SER A 471 0.48 -13.64 -26.13
C SER A 471 0.71 -15.09 -26.55
N THR A 472 1.28 -15.27 -27.73
CA THR A 472 1.96 -16.52 -28.13
C THR A 472 3.38 -16.58 -27.55
N LYS A 473 3.82 -15.59 -26.78
CA LYS A 473 5.18 -15.51 -26.23
C LYS A 473 5.26 -16.17 -24.86
N LEU A 474 6.24 -17.04 -24.71
CA LEU A 474 6.56 -17.63 -23.40
C LEU A 474 7.17 -16.56 -22.48
N LYS A 475 6.76 -16.57 -21.23
CA LYS A 475 7.32 -15.73 -20.19
C LYS A 475 8.22 -16.57 -19.30
N LEU A 476 9.52 -16.36 -19.38
CA LEU A 476 10.53 -17.12 -18.66
C LEU A 476 11.12 -16.24 -17.53
N ALA A 477 11.33 -16.80 -16.34
CA ALA A 477 11.89 -16.08 -15.23
C ALA A 477 12.97 -16.89 -14.51
N PHE A 478 14.05 -16.23 -14.06
CA PHE A 478 15.05 -16.87 -13.23
C PHE A 478 15.44 -16.02 -12.03
N CYS A 479 15.78 -16.70 -10.93
CA CYS A 479 16.21 -16.06 -9.69
C CYS A 479 17.61 -16.50 -9.33
N PHE A 480 18.46 -15.54 -8.95
CA PHE A 480 19.86 -15.78 -8.60
C PHE A 480 20.32 -14.93 -7.42
N GLY A 481 21.31 -15.43 -6.68
CA GLY A 481 21.90 -14.73 -5.55
C GLY A 481 23.33 -14.20 -5.81
N ARG A 482 23.99 -14.63 -6.92
CA ARG A 482 25.34 -14.18 -7.33
C ARG A 482 25.36 -13.86 -8.82
N PRO A 483 26.11 -12.83 -9.26
CA PRO A 483 26.19 -12.44 -10.66
C PRO A 483 26.56 -13.59 -11.62
N GLU A 484 27.54 -14.42 -11.24
CA GLU A 484 27.99 -15.56 -12.05
C GLU A 484 26.89 -16.61 -12.22
N SER A 485 26.09 -16.82 -11.14
CA SER A 485 24.95 -17.74 -11.21
C SER A 485 23.90 -17.22 -12.17
N GLY A 486 23.65 -15.90 -12.21
CA GLY A 486 22.69 -15.28 -13.11
C GLY A 486 23.07 -15.49 -14.58
N SER A 487 24.33 -15.27 -14.95
CA SER A 487 24.87 -15.51 -16.30
C SER A 487 24.71 -16.98 -16.71
N ASN A 488 25.05 -17.92 -15.82
CA ASN A 488 24.90 -19.35 -16.07
C ASN A 488 23.43 -19.76 -16.29
N LEU A 489 22.48 -19.23 -15.47
CA LEU A 489 21.04 -19.52 -15.64
C LEU A 489 20.50 -19.00 -16.97
N LEU A 490 20.98 -17.85 -17.43
CA LEU A 490 20.61 -17.31 -18.74
C LEU A 490 21.14 -18.23 -19.87
N SER A 491 22.37 -18.73 -19.75
CA SER A 491 22.92 -19.72 -20.69
C SER A 491 22.12 -21.04 -20.71
N ILE A 492 21.63 -21.51 -19.55
CA ILE A 492 20.75 -22.69 -19.45
C ILE A 492 19.42 -22.43 -20.18
N TYR A 493 18.81 -21.25 -20.00
CA TYR A 493 17.61 -20.92 -20.76
C TYR A 493 17.87 -20.87 -22.27
N TYR A 494 18.99 -20.27 -22.69
CA TYR A 494 19.37 -20.25 -24.10
C TYR A 494 19.60 -21.68 -24.66
N MET A 495 20.21 -22.56 -23.89
CA MET A 495 20.36 -23.96 -24.26
C MET A 495 19.02 -24.68 -24.41
N LEU A 496 18.05 -24.45 -23.48
CA LEU A 496 16.74 -25.10 -23.49
C LEU A 496 15.83 -24.59 -24.62
N PHE A 497 15.84 -23.29 -24.91
CA PHE A 497 14.88 -22.63 -25.79
C PHE A 497 15.48 -22.14 -27.11
N GLY A 498 16.81 -22.13 -27.20
CA GLY A 498 17.55 -21.75 -28.41
C GLY A 498 17.19 -20.37 -28.95
N ARG A 499 17.11 -20.25 -30.27
CA ARG A 499 16.78 -18.99 -30.96
C ARG A 499 15.38 -18.46 -30.65
N LYS A 500 14.46 -19.31 -30.20
CA LYS A 500 13.12 -18.88 -29.78
C LYS A 500 13.19 -17.90 -28.62
N LEU A 501 14.19 -18.02 -27.73
CA LEU A 501 14.37 -17.12 -26.60
C LEU A 501 14.49 -15.64 -26.99
N LYS A 502 14.94 -15.31 -28.20
CA LYS A 502 15.04 -13.94 -28.72
C LYS A 502 13.71 -13.23 -28.90
N THR A 503 12.63 -13.99 -29.02
CA THR A 503 11.26 -13.47 -29.18
C THR A 503 10.44 -13.54 -27.91
N GLU A 504 10.96 -14.19 -26.87
CA GLU A 504 10.29 -14.44 -25.61
C GLU A 504 10.61 -13.35 -24.56
N GLN A 505 9.81 -13.29 -23.49
CA GLN A 505 10.07 -12.37 -22.38
C GLN A 505 10.91 -13.07 -21.31
N VAL A 506 12.13 -12.59 -21.07
CA VAL A 506 13.03 -13.11 -20.03
C VAL A 506 13.13 -12.13 -18.88
N ILE A 507 12.83 -12.58 -17.66
CA ILE A 507 12.89 -11.77 -16.45
C ILE A 507 13.96 -12.34 -15.52
N ALA A 508 14.92 -11.53 -15.12
CA ALA A 508 15.95 -11.87 -14.15
C ALA A 508 15.67 -11.19 -12.80
N ALA A 509 15.57 -11.97 -11.73
CA ALA A 509 15.38 -11.43 -10.40
C ALA A 509 16.61 -11.71 -9.51
N HIS A 510 17.16 -10.66 -8.91
CA HIS A 510 18.24 -10.75 -7.94
C HIS A 510 17.74 -10.33 -6.56
N TYR A 511 18.07 -11.15 -5.54
CA TYR A 511 17.71 -10.90 -4.15
C TYR A 511 18.96 -10.77 -3.29
N THR A 512 19.07 -9.66 -2.56
CA THR A 512 20.14 -9.44 -1.58
C THR A 512 19.55 -9.43 -0.17
N LEU A 513 20.22 -10.06 0.79
CA LEU A 513 19.82 -10.07 2.19
C LEU A 513 20.08 -8.69 2.81
N GLY A 514 19.11 -8.15 3.56
CA GLY A 514 19.16 -6.81 4.10
C GLY A 514 20.27 -6.55 5.12
N THR A 515 20.81 -7.60 5.74
CA THR A 515 21.92 -7.54 6.71
C THR A 515 23.27 -7.14 6.08
N ASP A 516 23.41 -7.25 4.76
CA ASP A 516 24.70 -7.12 4.07
C ASP A 516 24.85 -5.81 3.29
N LEU A 517 23.89 -4.88 3.41
CA LEU A 517 23.84 -3.69 2.56
C LEU A 517 23.93 -2.37 3.33
N ASN A 518 24.83 -1.50 2.83
CA ASN A 518 24.73 -0.07 3.11
C ASN A 518 23.70 0.56 2.15
N PRO A 519 22.58 1.14 2.68
CA PRO A 519 21.51 1.71 1.84
C PRO A 519 21.97 2.76 0.82
N LEU A 520 23.09 3.45 1.09
CA LEU A 520 23.65 4.47 0.20
C LEU A 520 24.20 3.91 -1.12
N ASN A 521 24.50 2.61 -1.18
CA ASN A 521 25.09 1.96 -2.35
C ASN A 521 24.13 1.00 -3.07
N ALA A 522 22.82 1.03 -2.75
CA ALA A 522 21.85 0.08 -3.29
C ALA A 522 21.77 0.07 -4.82
N GLU A 523 21.87 1.23 -5.46
CA GLU A 523 21.89 1.32 -6.94
C GLU A 523 23.17 0.76 -7.56
N GLN A 524 24.30 0.92 -6.91
CA GLN A 524 25.56 0.35 -7.36
C GLN A 524 25.53 -1.17 -7.24
N TYR A 525 25.07 -1.69 -6.10
CA TYR A 525 24.89 -3.14 -5.92
C TYR A 525 23.93 -3.74 -6.94
N ALA A 526 22.84 -3.04 -7.27
CA ALA A 526 21.93 -3.48 -8.32
C ALA A 526 22.63 -3.57 -9.69
N ARG A 527 23.39 -2.55 -10.08
CA ARG A 527 24.15 -2.56 -11.33
C ARG A 527 25.18 -3.68 -11.38
N ASP A 528 25.98 -3.82 -10.32
CA ASP A 528 27.02 -4.83 -10.22
C ASP A 528 26.45 -6.26 -10.25
N SER A 529 25.28 -6.46 -9.61
CA SER A 529 24.59 -7.75 -9.59
C SER A 529 24.12 -8.22 -10.97
N PHE A 530 23.75 -7.31 -11.86
CA PHE A 530 23.30 -7.65 -13.22
C PHE A 530 24.37 -7.49 -14.29
N ALA A 531 25.57 -7.04 -13.97
CA ALA A 531 26.60 -6.76 -14.97
C ALA A 531 26.88 -7.98 -15.86
N LEU A 532 27.19 -9.16 -15.27
CA LEU A 532 27.47 -10.40 -16.01
C LEU A 532 26.23 -10.95 -16.74
N VAL A 533 25.01 -10.72 -16.21
CA VAL A 533 23.77 -11.12 -16.88
C VAL A 533 23.53 -10.27 -18.13
N ASN A 534 23.76 -8.97 -18.04
CA ASN A 534 23.60 -8.05 -19.16
C ASN A 534 24.66 -8.30 -20.25
N GLU A 535 25.93 -8.49 -19.87
CA GLU A 535 26.99 -8.85 -20.79
C GLU A 535 26.64 -10.14 -21.56
N ARG A 536 26.17 -11.16 -20.82
CA ARG A 536 25.76 -12.43 -21.43
C ARG A 536 24.51 -12.28 -22.31
N ALA A 537 23.56 -11.44 -21.92
CA ALA A 537 22.38 -11.14 -22.72
C ALA A 537 22.75 -10.46 -24.04
N GLU A 538 23.70 -9.53 -24.03
CA GLU A 538 24.23 -8.88 -25.24
C GLU A 538 24.92 -9.89 -26.19
N GLU A 539 25.77 -10.77 -25.65
CA GLU A 539 26.41 -11.84 -26.45
C GLU A 539 25.40 -12.76 -27.15
N LEU A 540 24.32 -13.10 -26.45
CA LEU A 540 23.25 -13.97 -26.95
C LEU A 540 22.22 -13.22 -27.81
N GLY A 541 22.26 -11.88 -27.84
CA GLY A 541 21.30 -11.02 -28.52
C GLY A 541 19.89 -11.10 -27.87
N LEU A 542 19.83 -11.13 -26.55
CA LEU A 542 18.62 -11.24 -25.73
C LEU A 542 18.32 -9.92 -25.00
N THR A 543 17.03 -9.69 -24.73
CA THR A 543 16.60 -8.61 -23.83
C THR A 543 16.13 -9.23 -22.52
N VAL A 544 16.70 -8.76 -21.40
CA VAL A 544 16.39 -9.27 -20.06
C VAL A 544 15.80 -8.14 -19.21
N ASP A 545 14.63 -8.38 -18.62
CA ASP A 545 13.99 -7.46 -17.67
C ASP A 545 14.55 -7.72 -16.25
N ALA A 546 15.40 -6.81 -15.77
CA ALA A 546 16.11 -6.95 -14.51
C ALA A 546 15.24 -6.49 -13.32
N ARG A 547 15.11 -7.32 -12.27
CA ARG A 547 14.37 -7.04 -11.04
C ARG A 547 15.29 -7.21 -9.83
N TYR A 548 15.65 -6.10 -9.18
CA TYR A 548 16.47 -6.09 -7.97
C TYR A 548 15.60 -5.91 -6.74
N ARG A 549 15.83 -6.72 -5.69
CA ARG A 549 15.17 -6.57 -4.39
C ARG A 549 16.10 -6.88 -3.22
N VAL A 550 15.93 -6.11 -2.15
CA VAL A 550 16.54 -6.37 -0.85
C VAL A 550 15.47 -6.95 0.07
N THR A 551 15.76 -8.08 0.72
CA THR A 551 14.78 -8.77 1.57
C THR A 551 15.43 -9.61 2.65
N ASP A 552 14.75 -9.71 3.80
CA ASP A 552 15.09 -10.67 4.86
C ASP A 552 14.29 -11.98 4.74
N LYS A 553 13.27 -12.01 3.83
CA LYS A 553 12.33 -13.12 3.65
C LYS A 553 12.39 -13.67 2.22
N LEU A 554 13.54 -14.25 1.87
CA LEU A 554 13.86 -14.68 0.51
C LEU A 554 12.76 -15.56 -0.13
N VAL A 555 12.30 -16.61 0.56
CA VAL A 555 11.30 -17.55 0.03
C VAL A 555 9.99 -16.87 -0.27
N GLN A 556 9.50 -16.03 0.66
CA GLN A 556 8.24 -15.30 0.48
C GLN A 556 8.29 -14.34 -0.71
N GLU A 557 9.43 -13.67 -0.91
CA GLU A 557 9.62 -12.76 -2.05
C GLU A 557 9.72 -13.51 -3.38
N MET A 558 10.41 -14.67 -3.43
CA MET A 558 10.48 -15.50 -4.64
C MET A 558 9.11 -16.07 -5.01
N VAL A 559 8.34 -16.55 -4.04
CA VAL A 559 6.96 -17.03 -4.24
C VAL A 559 6.05 -15.88 -4.67
N GLY A 560 6.17 -14.71 -4.05
CA GLY A 560 5.44 -13.50 -4.43
C GLY A 560 5.75 -13.05 -5.85
N PHE A 561 7.01 -13.10 -6.25
CA PHE A 561 7.46 -12.82 -7.61
C PHE A 561 6.86 -13.80 -8.62
N ALA A 562 6.95 -15.11 -8.36
CA ALA A 562 6.37 -16.13 -9.23
C ALA A 562 4.84 -16.02 -9.36
N ARG A 563 4.14 -15.70 -8.27
CA ARG A 563 2.68 -15.45 -8.29
C ARG A 563 2.31 -14.20 -9.09
N LYS A 564 3.11 -13.14 -8.98
CA LYS A 564 2.88 -11.87 -9.67
C LYS A 564 3.18 -11.97 -11.16
N GLU A 565 4.37 -12.45 -11.51
CA GLU A 565 4.84 -12.51 -12.88
C GLU A 565 4.24 -13.67 -13.67
N ARG A 566 3.80 -14.74 -13.00
CA ARG A 566 3.22 -15.97 -13.60
C ARG A 566 4.04 -16.50 -14.78
N PRO A 567 5.33 -16.79 -14.58
CA PRO A 567 6.16 -17.29 -15.66
C PRO A 567 5.71 -18.68 -16.10
N ASP A 568 5.93 -19.00 -17.38
CA ASP A 568 5.71 -20.35 -17.93
C ASP A 568 6.78 -21.33 -17.40
N MET A 569 7.93 -20.83 -16.96
CA MET A 569 8.97 -21.58 -16.25
C MET A 569 9.75 -20.64 -15.33
N LEU A 570 10.02 -21.10 -14.10
CA LEU A 570 10.90 -20.45 -13.13
C LEU A 570 12.17 -21.25 -12.96
N LEU A 571 13.34 -20.66 -13.26
CA LEU A 571 14.64 -21.29 -13.10
C LEU A 571 15.34 -20.72 -11.87
N LEU A 572 15.79 -21.62 -10.98
CA LEU A 572 16.49 -21.28 -9.74
C LEU A 572 17.91 -21.81 -9.77
N GLY A 573 18.87 -21.01 -9.29
CA GLY A 573 20.24 -21.45 -9.08
C GLY A 573 20.46 -21.99 -7.66
N ALA A 574 20.83 -23.23 -7.50
CA ALA A 574 21.35 -23.75 -6.24
C ALA A 574 22.81 -23.29 -6.10
N GLY A 575 23.10 -22.45 -5.10
CA GLY A 575 24.36 -21.73 -4.96
C GLY A 575 25.65 -22.61 -5.00
N SER A 576 26.66 -22.10 -5.68
CA SER A 576 27.93 -22.77 -6.05
C SER A 576 28.98 -22.77 -4.94
N LYS A 577 28.71 -23.06 -3.67
CA LYS A 577 29.77 -23.34 -2.69
C LYS A 577 30.13 -24.82 -2.67
N TYR A 578 30.46 -25.39 -3.83
CA TYR A 578 31.20 -26.63 -3.96
C TYR A 578 32.53 -26.42 -4.68
N LYS A 579 33.43 -25.62 -4.10
CA LYS A 579 34.84 -26.05 -4.08
C LYS A 579 34.95 -26.86 -2.80
N ALA A 580 35.08 -28.16 -2.95
CA ALA A 580 35.42 -29.06 -1.87
C ALA A 580 36.69 -28.53 -1.21
N ASP A 581 36.56 -27.92 -0.04
CA ASP A 581 37.66 -27.78 0.88
C ASP A 581 37.59 -29.02 1.76
N PRO A 582 38.52 -29.99 1.58
CA PRO A 582 38.52 -31.26 2.32
C PRO A 582 38.80 -31.06 3.81
N THR A 583 39.03 -29.84 4.27
CA THR A 583 39.44 -29.53 5.66
C THR A 583 38.29 -29.00 6.54
N VAL A 584 37.08 -28.81 6.03
CA VAL A 584 35.93 -28.33 6.83
C VAL A 584 34.93 -29.45 7.09
N PRO A 585 34.85 -30.00 8.32
CA PRO A 585 33.80 -30.93 8.72
C PRO A 585 32.47 -30.12 8.78
N GLY A 586 31.55 -30.34 7.86
CA GLY A 586 30.27 -29.68 7.86
C GLY A 586 29.64 -29.38 6.47
N GLY A 587 30.32 -29.83 5.40
CA GLY A 587 29.82 -29.64 4.02
C GLY A 587 28.44 -30.26 3.74
N VAL A 588 28.02 -31.20 4.59
CA VAL A 588 26.71 -31.89 4.48
C VAL A 588 25.52 -31.00 4.93
N GLN A 589 25.74 -30.15 5.91
CA GLN A 589 24.67 -29.29 6.44
C GLN A 589 24.17 -28.21 5.46
N TRP A 590 24.97 -27.77 4.48
CA TRP A 590 24.59 -26.74 3.53
C TRP A 590 23.68 -27.23 2.39
N LEU A 591 23.80 -28.50 2.02
CA LEU A 591 22.86 -29.10 1.05
C LEU A 591 21.45 -29.20 1.63
N SER A 592 21.30 -29.52 2.92
CA SER A 592 20.02 -29.63 3.58
C SER A 592 19.31 -28.26 3.70
N LEU A 593 20.04 -27.20 4.12
CA LEU A 593 19.47 -25.87 4.32
C LEU A 593 19.01 -25.19 3.00
N PHE A 594 19.72 -25.44 1.88
CA PHE A 594 19.31 -24.93 0.57
C PHE A 594 18.19 -25.80 -0.03
N ARG A 595 18.19 -27.08 0.21
CA ARG A 595 17.15 -28.03 -0.19
C ARG A 595 15.81 -27.60 0.41
N ASP A 596 15.76 -27.34 1.70
CA ASP A 596 14.55 -26.95 2.40
C ASP A 596 13.94 -25.64 1.84
N LYS A 597 14.77 -24.64 1.53
CA LYS A 597 14.29 -23.36 0.96
C LYS A 597 13.80 -23.49 -0.49
N ILE A 598 14.49 -24.26 -1.31
CA ILE A 598 14.10 -24.50 -2.71
C ILE A 598 12.84 -25.37 -2.75
N ASP A 599 12.77 -26.41 -1.93
CA ASP A 599 11.61 -27.27 -1.79
C ASP A 599 10.40 -26.44 -1.31
N GLU A 600 10.58 -25.52 -0.36
CA GLU A 600 9.54 -24.62 0.10
C GLU A 600 9.04 -23.68 -1.03
N VAL A 601 9.93 -23.14 -1.88
CA VAL A 601 9.54 -22.35 -3.06
C VAL A 601 8.79 -23.24 -4.06
N MET A 602 9.33 -24.41 -4.36
CA MET A 602 8.70 -25.35 -5.30
C MET A 602 7.31 -25.74 -4.82
N ASP A 603 7.10 -25.94 -3.52
CA ASP A 603 5.80 -26.31 -2.96
C ASP A 603 4.73 -25.22 -3.03
N GLN A 604 5.13 -23.96 -2.99
CA GLN A 604 4.21 -22.83 -2.98
C GLN A 604 3.94 -22.21 -4.36
N VAL A 605 4.77 -22.54 -5.37
CA VAL A 605 4.67 -21.98 -6.72
C VAL A 605 3.89 -22.92 -7.64
N LYS A 606 3.00 -22.35 -8.46
CA LYS A 606 2.13 -23.11 -9.37
C LYS A 606 2.72 -23.36 -10.76
N CYS A 607 3.71 -22.58 -11.20
CA CYS A 607 4.37 -22.79 -12.50
C CYS A 607 5.40 -23.92 -12.44
N PRO A 608 5.83 -24.48 -13.58
CA PRO A 608 6.98 -25.37 -13.67
C PRO A 608 8.22 -24.69 -13.08
N VAL A 609 8.97 -25.42 -12.25
CA VAL A 609 10.20 -24.94 -11.62
C VAL A 609 11.36 -25.83 -12.05
N ALA A 610 12.43 -25.20 -12.54
CA ALA A 610 13.70 -25.85 -12.79
C ALA A 610 14.76 -25.39 -11.80
N VAL A 611 15.55 -26.30 -11.27
CA VAL A 611 16.64 -26.01 -10.32
C VAL A 611 17.95 -26.45 -10.94
N PHE A 612 18.87 -25.52 -11.11
CA PHE A 612 20.21 -25.79 -11.62
C PHE A 612 21.25 -25.87 -10.53
N VAL A 613 21.89 -27.00 -10.41
CA VAL A 613 23.03 -27.24 -9.49
C VAL A 613 24.31 -27.28 -10.32
N ASN A 614 25.08 -26.19 -10.31
CA ASN A 614 26.33 -26.11 -11.07
C ASN A 614 27.49 -26.77 -10.32
N ARG A 615 28.10 -27.78 -10.91
CA ARG A 615 29.30 -28.49 -10.42
C ARG A 615 30.48 -28.44 -11.41
N GLY A 616 30.45 -27.45 -12.30
CA GLY A 616 31.50 -27.27 -13.32
C GLY A 616 31.01 -27.53 -14.75
N TYR A 617 29.68 -27.40 -15.01
CA TYR A 617 29.16 -27.49 -16.36
C TYR A 617 29.86 -26.47 -17.29
N ARG A 618 30.32 -26.97 -18.43
CA ARG A 618 30.84 -26.14 -19.53
C ARG A 618 29.81 -26.05 -20.65
N GLU A 619 29.62 -24.85 -21.15
CA GLU A 619 28.72 -24.64 -22.29
C GLU A 619 29.22 -25.43 -23.52
N GLY A 620 28.29 -26.15 -24.16
CA GLY A 620 28.63 -27.07 -25.27
C GLY A 620 29.03 -28.49 -24.84
N ALA A 621 29.21 -28.77 -23.55
CA ALA A 621 29.43 -30.13 -23.04
C ALA A 621 28.14 -30.96 -23.15
N ARG A 622 28.29 -32.27 -23.04
CA ARG A 622 27.19 -33.24 -23.21
C ARG A 622 26.06 -33.03 -22.20
N VAL A 623 24.82 -33.05 -22.69
CA VAL A 623 23.60 -32.99 -21.88
C VAL A 623 22.92 -34.37 -21.91
N SER A 624 22.76 -34.94 -20.74
CA SER A 624 22.20 -36.30 -20.57
C SER A 624 20.82 -36.22 -19.93
N PHE A 625 19.77 -36.63 -20.64
CA PHE A 625 18.41 -36.72 -20.13
C PHE A 625 18.20 -38.05 -19.43
N VAL A 626 17.83 -38.02 -18.16
CA VAL A 626 17.54 -39.20 -17.36
C VAL A 626 16.03 -39.45 -17.39
N LEU A 627 15.62 -40.59 -17.92
CA LEU A 627 14.21 -40.94 -18.07
C LEU A 627 13.97 -42.31 -17.38
N GLY A 628 13.28 -42.28 -16.24
CA GLY A 628 13.03 -43.44 -15.39
C GLY A 628 11.63 -44.07 -15.56
N GLY A 629 10.79 -43.56 -16.50
CA GLY A 629 9.46 -44.06 -16.74
C GLY A 629 8.49 -43.04 -17.34
N SER A 630 7.21 -43.39 -17.39
CA SER A 630 6.14 -42.56 -17.97
C SER A 630 6.03 -41.17 -17.32
N ILE A 631 6.41 -41.06 -16.08
CA ILE A 631 6.38 -39.82 -15.31
C ILE A 631 7.34 -38.76 -15.90
N ASP A 632 8.45 -39.18 -16.48
CA ASP A 632 9.49 -38.27 -17.02
C ASP A 632 9.17 -37.82 -18.46
N LEU A 633 8.10 -38.29 -19.07
CA LEU A 633 7.73 -37.96 -20.44
C LEU A 633 7.46 -36.48 -20.67
N PHE A 634 7.15 -35.72 -19.60
CA PHE A 634 6.99 -34.26 -19.70
C PHE A 634 8.31 -33.54 -20.01
N LEU A 635 9.45 -34.20 -19.90
CA LEU A 635 10.76 -33.67 -20.29
C LEU A 635 10.99 -33.73 -21.80
N LEU A 636 10.21 -34.52 -22.55
CA LEU A 636 10.38 -34.70 -23.99
C LEU A 636 10.28 -33.37 -24.78
N PRO A 637 9.34 -32.48 -24.53
CA PRO A 637 9.30 -31.19 -25.22
C PRO A 637 10.59 -30.36 -25.08
N TYR A 638 11.26 -30.41 -23.93
CA TYR A 638 12.55 -29.73 -23.74
C TYR A 638 13.66 -30.42 -24.51
N LEU A 639 13.67 -31.77 -24.53
CA LEU A 639 14.58 -32.55 -25.34
C LEU A 639 14.42 -32.23 -26.84
N GLU A 640 13.17 -32.18 -27.34
CA GLU A 640 12.89 -31.84 -28.75
C GLU A 640 13.36 -30.42 -29.13
N MET A 641 13.21 -29.44 -28.21
CA MET A 641 13.67 -28.08 -28.44
C MET A 641 15.19 -28.01 -28.58
N ILE A 642 15.93 -28.71 -27.74
CA ILE A 642 17.40 -28.75 -27.80
C ILE A 642 17.86 -29.48 -29.06
N LEU A 643 17.23 -30.62 -29.39
CA LEU A 643 17.54 -31.38 -30.62
C LEU A 643 17.30 -30.58 -31.90
N ALA A 644 16.30 -29.70 -31.93
CA ALA A 644 16.01 -28.85 -33.07
C ALA A 644 17.12 -27.81 -33.36
N GLU A 645 17.88 -27.41 -32.34
CA GLU A 645 19.04 -26.50 -32.49
C GLU A 645 20.36 -27.21 -32.81
N GLY A 646 20.42 -28.56 -32.59
CA GLY A 646 21.55 -29.41 -32.94
C GLY A 646 22.80 -29.29 -32.05
N THR A 647 22.74 -28.51 -30.99
CA THR A 647 23.86 -28.32 -30.02
C THR A 647 23.26 -28.13 -28.62
N PRO A 648 23.83 -28.69 -27.57
CA PRO A 648 25.00 -29.54 -27.42
C PRO A 648 24.74 -31.03 -27.76
N PRO A 649 25.76 -31.92 -27.76
CA PRO A 649 25.55 -33.35 -27.95
C PRO A 649 24.67 -33.94 -26.82
N ILE A 650 23.65 -34.70 -27.22
CA ILE A 650 22.65 -35.22 -26.28
C ILE A 650 22.81 -36.71 -26.08
N GLN A 651 22.65 -37.12 -24.82
CA GLN A 651 22.58 -38.52 -24.41
C GLN A 651 21.25 -38.81 -23.72
N LEU A 652 20.62 -39.93 -24.06
CA LEU A 652 19.45 -40.43 -23.34
C LEU A 652 19.89 -41.54 -22.41
N CYS A 653 19.66 -41.32 -21.13
CA CYS A 653 19.89 -42.31 -20.08
C CYS A 653 18.56 -42.95 -19.70
N LEU A 654 18.32 -44.17 -20.17
CA LEU A 654 17.09 -44.89 -19.94
C LEU A 654 17.28 -45.90 -18.82
N PHE A 655 16.43 -45.90 -17.81
CA PHE A 655 16.39 -46.98 -16.82
C PHE A 655 15.56 -48.14 -17.41
N ASP A 656 15.99 -49.37 -17.13
CA ASP A 656 15.23 -50.58 -17.50
C ASP A 656 13.95 -50.66 -16.67
N THR A 657 12.84 -50.26 -17.30
CA THR A 657 11.51 -50.29 -16.71
C THR A 657 10.63 -51.24 -17.51
N GLU A 658 9.78 -52.02 -16.83
CA GLU A 658 8.75 -52.86 -17.44
C GLU A 658 7.55 -52.09 -18.01
N ASP A 659 7.62 -50.79 -18.13
CA ASP A 659 6.55 -49.89 -18.58
C ASP A 659 6.46 -49.89 -20.13
N GLU A 660 5.59 -50.73 -20.69
CA GLU A 660 5.34 -50.81 -22.14
C GLU A 660 4.85 -49.48 -22.76
N GLY A 661 4.11 -48.65 -21.99
CA GLY A 661 3.62 -47.32 -22.45
C GLY A 661 4.73 -46.30 -22.63
N PHE A 662 5.78 -46.40 -21.85
CA PHE A 662 6.97 -45.59 -21.97
C PHE A 662 7.75 -45.88 -23.25
N GLY A 663 7.99 -47.16 -23.55
CA GLY A 663 8.68 -47.59 -24.77
C GLY A 663 8.00 -47.09 -26.05
N GLN A 664 6.66 -47.24 -26.14
CA GLN A 664 5.88 -46.80 -27.31
C GLN A 664 5.99 -45.30 -27.61
N ARG A 665 6.14 -44.43 -26.60
CA ARG A 665 6.23 -42.98 -26.78
C ARG A 665 7.62 -42.49 -27.09
N ILE A 666 8.66 -43.16 -26.57
CA ILE A 666 10.04 -42.76 -26.77
C ILE A 666 10.67 -43.27 -28.06
N THR A 667 10.23 -44.46 -28.52
CA THR A 667 10.74 -45.11 -29.74
C THR A 667 10.66 -44.20 -30.99
N PRO A 668 9.53 -43.57 -31.31
CA PRO A 668 9.43 -42.69 -32.49
C PRO A 668 10.39 -41.47 -32.42
N LEU A 669 10.64 -40.97 -31.20
CA LEU A 669 11.55 -39.85 -30.98
C LEU A 669 13.00 -40.28 -31.16
N ILE A 670 13.39 -41.45 -30.65
CA ILE A 670 14.70 -42.05 -30.88
C ILE A 670 14.94 -42.30 -32.36
N GLU A 671 13.99 -42.94 -33.08
CA GLU A 671 14.08 -43.19 -34.53
C GLU A 671 14.27 -41.90 -35.33
N ARG A 672 13.53 -40.84 -34.97
CA ARG A 672 13.61 -39.55 -35.65
C ARG A 672 14.95 -38.86 -35.48
N TYR A 673 15.56 -38.99 -34.31
CA TYR A 673 16.79 -38.24 -33.92
C TYR A 673 18.00 -39.14 -33.63
N GLN A 674 17.97 -40.43 -34.04
CA GLN A 674 19.02 -41.41 -33.74
C GLN A 674 20.42 -41.02 -34.17
N HIS A 675 20.56 -40.06 -35.10
CA HIS A 675 21.86 -39.51 -35.58
C HIS A 675 22.39 -38.39 -34.69
N LEU A 676 21.54 -37.84 -33.78
CA LEU A 676 21.89 -36.75 -32.90
C LEU A 676 21.91 -37.18 -31.41
N VAL A 677 21.38 -38.36 -31.08
CA VAL A 677 21.21 -38.85 -29.71
C VAL A 677 22.00 -40.14 -29.51
N SER A 678 22.81 -40.19 -28.48
CA SER A 678 23.42 -41.41 -27.95
C SER A 678 22.54 -41.99 -26.85
N ILE A 679 22.31 -43.31 -26.86
CA ILE A 679 21.44 -43.99 -25.89
C ILE A 679 22.31 -44.79 -24.95
N CYS A 680 22.13 -44.61 -23.64
CA CYS A 680 22.68 -45.45 -22.59
C CYS A 680 21.53 -46.06 -21.76
N ARG A 681 21.65 -47.33 -21.39
CA ARG A 681 20.71 -47.98 -20.47
C ARG A 681 21.43 -48.18 -19.13
N PHE A 682 20.73 -47.87 -18.07
CA PHE A 682 21.23 -47.98 -16.72
C PHE A 682 20.34 -48.89 -15.89
N SER A 683 20.95 -49.69 -15.05
CA SER A 683 20.24 -50.56 -14.11
C SER A 683 20.29 -50.01 -12.69
N GLN A 684 21.30 -49.19 -12.38
CA GLN A 684 21.55 -48.66 -11.04
C GLN A 684 21.88 -47.16 -11.11
N ALA A 685 21.61 -46.43 -10.00
CA ALA A 685 21.88 -44.97 -9.89
C ALA A 685 23.37 -44.64 -10.00
N GLU A 686 24.24 -45.57 -9.58
CA GLU A 686 25.71 -45.45 -9.61
C GLU A 686 26.23 -45.28 -11.06
N ASP A 687 25.56 -45.90 -12.03
CA ASP A 687 25.95 -45.81 -13.44
C ASP A 687 25.91 -44.36 -13.97
N LEU A 688 25.07 -43.49 -13.40
CA LEU A 688 24.97 -42.06 -13.75
C LEU A 688 26.22 -41.28 -13.35
N THR A 689 27.06 -41.79 -12.44
CA THR A 689 28.33 -41.16 -12.06
C THR A 689 29.40 -41.29 -13.13
N SER A 690 29.22 -42.20 -14.10
CA SER A 690 30.09 -42.39 -15.25
C SER A 690 29.93 -41.36 -16.36
N VAL A 691 28.88 -40.49 -16.26
CA VAL A 691 28.63 -39.40 -17.20
C VAL A 691 29.74 -38.36 -17.08
N GLU A 692 30.11 -37.74 -18.19
CA GLU A 692 31.17 -36.74 -18.30
C GLU A 692 31.05 -35.65 -17.22
N LYS A 693 32.11 -35.40 -16.45
CA LYS A 693 32.10 -34.48 -15.29
C LYS A 693 31.78 -33.04 -15.67
N GLU A 694 32.14 -32.60 -16.87
CA GLU A 694 31.86 -31.26 -17.41
C GLU A 694 30.44 -31.16 -18.02
N GLY A 695 29.73 -32.28 -18.12
CA GLY A 695 28.39 -32.38 -18.65
C GLY A 695 27.29 -32.00 -17.65
N MET A 696 26.03 -32.18 -18.08
CA MET A 696 24.86 -31.91 -17.25
C MET A 696 23.84 -33.04 -17.35
N LEU A 697 23.26 -33.45 -16.23
CA LEU A 697 22.10 -34.34 -16.18
C LEU A 697 20.81 -33.52 -16.06
N VAL A 698 19.85 -33.80 -16.93
CA VAL A 698 18.50 -33.24 -16.87
C VAL A 698 17.55 -34.35 -16.42
N MET A 699 16.80 -34.09 -15.34
CA MET A 699 15.90 -35.12 -14.77
C MET A 699 14.66 -34.48 -14.16
N SER A 700 13.63 -35.28 -13.93
CA SER A 700 12.46 -34.86 -13.19
C SER A 700 12.77 -34.74 -11.69
N HIS A 701 12.00 -33.94 -10.98
CA HIS A 701 12.08 -33.83 -9.51
C HIS A 701 11.81 -35.18 -8.83
N LEU A 702 10.89 -35.98 -9.35
CA LEU A 702 10.59 -37.32 -8.82
C LEU A 702 11.77 -38.27 -8.99
N SER A 703 12.41 -38.30 -10.18
CA SER A 703 13.61 -39.09 -10.42
C SER A 703 14.77 -38.62 -9.54
N TYR A 704 14.94 -37.30 -9.36
CA TYR A 704 15.90 -36.73 -8.44
C TYR A 704 15.65 -37.19 -6.99
N THR A 705 14.40 -37.17 -6.52
CA THR A 705 14.07 -37.57 -5.13
C THR A 705 14.43 -39.03 -4.87
N LYS A 706 14.12 -39.93 -5.81
CA LYS A 706 14.50 -41.35 -5.72
C LYS A 706 16.02 -41.55 -5.67
N LEU A 707 16.77 -40.81 -6.51
CA LEU A 707 18.23 -40.88 -6.55
C LEU A 707 18.88 -40.20 -5.34
N SER A 708 18.23 -39.26 -4.69
CA SER A 708 18.75 -38.51 -3.54
C SER A 708 18.74 -39.30 -2.22
N GLU A 709 18.20 -40.49 -2.19
CA GLU A 709 18.29 -41.39 -1.05
C GLU A 709 19.74 -41.88 -0.83
N ASP A 710 20.58 -41.87 -1.89
CA ASP A 710 22.01 -42.18 -1.80
C ASP A 710 22.87 -40.90 -1.93
N GLU A 711 23.34 -40.39 -0.78
CA GLU A 711 24.19 -39.19 -0.72
C GLU A 711 25.53 -39.36 -1.44
N GLU A 712 26.11 -40.57 -1.44
CA GLU A 712 27.42 -40.81 -2.04
C GLU A 712 27.35 -40.77 -3.58
N VAL A 713 26.28 -41.30 -4.15
CA VAL A 713 25.97 -41.22 -5.58
C VAL A 713 25.76 -39.77 -5.98
N LEU A 714 24.95 -39.03 -5.22
CA LEU A 714 24.68 -37.60 -5.48
C LEU A 714 25.96 -36.75 -5.50
N ARG A 715 26.94 -37.04 -4.62
CA ARG A 715 28.19 -36.28 -4.56
C ARG A 715 29.05 -36.46 -5.81
N ARG A 716 28.94 -37.61 -6.49
CA ARG A 716 29.76 -37.96 -7.66
C ARG A 716 29.10 -37.53 -8.98
N MET A 717 27.83 -37.17 -8.98
CA MET A 717 27.12 -36.72 -10.19
C MET A 717 27.66 -35.40 -10.74
N PRO A 718 27.62 -35.18 -12.06
CA PRO A 718 27.95 -33.90 -12.69
C PRO A 718 26.95 -32.82 -12.35
N SER A 719 26.92 -31.69 -13.09
CA SER A 719 25.92 -30.66 -12.91
C SER A 719 24.51 -31.21 -13.16
N LEU A 720 23.51 -30.69 -12.42
CA LEU A 720 22.14 -31.19 -12.46
C LEU A 720 21.19 -30.06 -12.85
N LEU A 721 20.23 -30.37 -13.73
CA LEU A 721 19.04 -29.57 -13.97
C LEU A 721 17.81 -30.39 -13.62
N VAL A 722 17.22 -30.09 -12.46
CA VAL A 722 16.05 -30.81 -11.94
C VAL A 722 14.79 -30.02 -12.28
N ILE A 723 13.86 -30.61 -13.04
CA ILE A 723 12.63 -29.94 -13.49
C ILE A 723 11.43 -30.58 -12.79
N ARG A 724 10.59 -29.73 -12.19
CA ARG A 724 9.30 -30.12 -11.61
C ARG A 724 8.15 -29.60 -12.47
N ARG A 725 7.17 -30.45 -12.73
CA ARG A 725 5.97 -30.09 -13.45
C ARG A 725 5.01 -29.24 -12.60
N ASN A 726 4.04 -28.59 -13.25
CA ASN A 726 2.98 -27.83 -12.57
C ASN A 726 2.06 -28.75 -11.75
N ARG A 727 1.79 -28.43 -10.49
CA ARG A 727 0.92 -29.22 -9.58
C ARG A 727 -0.54 -29.38 -10.07
N GLU A 728 -1.07 -28.43 -10.85
CA GLU A 728 -2.46 -28.51 -11.35
C GLU A 728 -2.67 -29.61 -12.41
N ILE A 729 -1.58 -30.22 -12.91
CA ILE A 729 -1.62 -31.28 -13.92
C ILE A 729 -1.36 -32.65 -13.29
N GLU A 730 -0.93 -32.72 -12.04
CA GLU A 730 -0.67 -33.95 -11.29
C GLU A 730 -1.87 -34.43 -10.45
N ALA A 731 -2.93 -33.63 -10.32
CA ALA A 731 -4.22 -33.97 -9.70
C ALA A 731 -5.28 -34.22 -10.77
#